data_ca0d506c113c7753b9833f1faf47e8bc
#
_entry.id   ca0d506c113c7753b9833f1faf47e8bc
#
_cell.length_a   1.000
_cell.length_b   1.000
_cell.length_c   1.000
_cell.angle_alpha   90.00
_cell.angle_beta   90.00
_cell.angle_gamma   90.00
#
_symmetry.space_group_name_H-M   'P 1'
#
loop_
_entity.id
_entity.type
_entity.pdbx_description
1 polymer ?
#
loop_
_entity_poly.entity_id
_entity_poly.type
_entity_poly.pdbx_seq_one_letter_code
_entity_poly.pdbx_strand_id
1 'polypeptide(L)'
;MRQGTLHFFLFFGLIFGFTTLSLAQHSVARKWNEATLLAIRNDFARPTVHARNLFHTSVAMYDAWAAYDLTAQTFFLGKKIGNFTCNYIGIPTNFNVPAAREEAISYAMYRLLNHRFKGSPGASKTLPYIDSLFVALGYDGSFTSSNYSAGSAAALGNYIAQQLIAFGLQDGSNERNSYANTFYQPVNSPLVTKFAGNNMENPNRWQPLSLDVFIDQSGNVIPINTPLFLSPEWGNVTPFSLKSQDLTIFTRDNNQYWVYHDPGTPPQLSPDGSGTSAAYQWNFDLVSCWSAHLDPRDGVMWDISPGGIGNTGTLPKTFEEYKDFYKVVQGGVTQTGHPINPSTGKPYAPQMVPRGDYTRVLAEFWADGPSSETPPGHWFSIANYVADHPAHQRKFKGQGEELTSLEWDVKTYFILGGAMHDAAVTAWGIKGWYDYVRPVSAIRYMGTKGQSSDNKLSHFSAQGMQLVPGLIETVQPADTLSWAKGGDLGKVKVRAWRGPNYIPNPATTYAGVGWILAEGWWPYQRPTFVSPPFAGLISGHSTFSRTGAEVLTMLTGDAYFPGGMGEFVAKKNEYLKFEEGPSMDVIMQWATYRDASDQSSLSRIWGGIHPPADDIPGRMIGEKIGKAAFAFGEQYFSKTSTPTRDGLSDFQNMAVKVYPNPISSSTNQIKLEIPTTHPVLQFELINQQGAKLRTWKMDVDQFQAGFSLHEGGRLTPGVYYLRITGDGEQLTKKVVIVE
;
A
#
# COMPACT_ATOMS: atom_id res chain seq x y z
N MET A 1 -26.69 -80.19 3.61
CA MET A 1 -26.61 -79.86 5.02
C MET A 1 -25.46 -78.92 5.21
N ARG A 2 -25.76 -77.62 5.44
CA ARG A 2 -24.75 -76.60 5.55
C ARG A 2 -24.47 -76.31 7.04
N GLN A 3 -23.24 -76.45 7.46
CA GLN A 3 -22.79 -76.04 8.76
C GLN A 3 -22.48 -74.54 8.73
N GLY A 4 -23.14 -73.78 9.62
CA GLY A 4 -22.86 -72.38 9.83
C GLY A 4 -21.83 -72.19 10.95
N THR A 5 -20.80 -71.47 10.65
CA THR A 5 -19.71 -71.10 11.60
C THR A 5 -20.06 -69.73 12.21
N LEU A 6 -20.20 -69.69 13.50
CA LEU A 6 -20.49 -68.51 14.30
C LEU A 6 -19.18 -67.75 14.59
N HIS A 7 -19.00 -66.53 14.10
CA HIS A 7 -17.87 -65.67 14.44
C HIS A 7 -18.24 -64.75 15.57
N PHE A 8 -17.53 -64.89 16.68
CA PHE A 8 -17.58 -64.01 17.83
C PHE A 8 -16.77 -62.74 17.51
N PHE A 9 -17.42 -61.59 17.43
CA PHE A 9 -16.72 -60.28 17.41
C PHE A 9 -16.49 -59.80 18.82
N LEU A 10 -15.24 -59.75 19.24
CA LEU A 10 -14.78 -59.01 20.43
C LEU A 10 -14.78 -57.54 20.12
N PHE A 11 -15.65 -56.75 20.77
CA PHE A 11 -15.63 -55.29 20.77
C PHE A 11 -14.56 -54.83 21.74
N PHE A 12 -13.40 -54.41 21.21
CA PHE A 12 -12.43 -53.58 21.97
C PHE A 12 -12.90 -52.15 21.96
N GLY A 13 -13.44 -51.66 23.05
CA GLY A 13 -13.78 -50.26 23.27
C GLY A 13 -12.50 -49.46 23.40
N LEU A 14 -12.08 -48.81 22.34
CA LEU A 14 -11.10 -47.70 22.39
C LEU A 14 -11.82 -46.48 22.98
N ILE A 15 -11.53 -46.16 24.24
CA ILE A 15 -11.86 -44.88 24.85
C ILE A 15 -10.95 -43.84 24.19
N PHE A 16 -11.45 -43.20 23.12
CA PHE A 16 -10.87 -41.97 22.63
C PHE A 16 -11.19 -40.87 23.67
N GLY A 17 -10.23 -40.56 24.49
CA GLY A 17 -10.22 -39.32 25.25
C GLY A 17 -10.25 -38.18 24.24
N PHE A 18 -11.42 -37.59 24.06
CA PHE A 18 -11.54 -36.27 23.42
C PHE A 18 -10.84 -35.28 24.34
N THR A 19 -9.56 -35.04 24.11
CA THR A 19 -8.96 -33.78 24.47
C THR A 19 -9.69 -32.74 23.62
N THR A 20 -10.68 -32.09 24.20
CA THR A 20 -11.20 -30.84 23.64
C THR A 20 -10.00 -29.90 23.59
N LEU A 21 -9.37 -29.80 22.41
CA LEU A 21 -8.60 -28.62 22.06
C LEU A 21 -9.59 -27.46 22.24
N SER A 22 -9.47 -26.75 23.34
CA SER A 22 -10.13 -25.47 23.53
C SER A 22 -9.59 -24.59 22.39
N LEU A 23 -10.31 -24.53 21.27
CA LEU A 23 -10.11 -23.50 20.27
C LEU A 23 -10.24 -22.19 21.07
N ALA A 24 -9.13 -21.51 21.26
CA ALA A 24 -9.10 -20.23 21.95
C ALA A 24 -10.17 -19.35 21.29
N GLN A 25 -11.15 -18.94 22.08
CA GLN A 25 -12.24 -18.12 21.55
C GLN A 25 -11.62 -16.78 21.13
N HIS A 26 -11.67 -16.47 19.83
CA HIS A 26 -11.16 -15.20 19.31
C HIS A 26 -11.80 -14.02 20.04
N SER A 27 -11.02 -12.97 20.28
CA SER A 27 -11.52 -11.74 20.86
C SER A 27 -12.61 -11.10 20.00
N VAL A 28 -13.42 -10.24 20.58
CA VAL A 28 -14.43 -9.48 19.82
C VAL A 28 -13.75 -8.61 18.74
N ALA A 29 -12.57 -8.04 19.02
CA ALA A 29 -11.80 -7.27 18.05
C ALA A 29 -11.38 -8.12 16.85
N ARG A 30 -10.91 -9.37 17.08
CA ARG A 30 -10.58 -10.31 16.02
C ARG A 30 -11.79 -10.66 15.15
N LYS A 31 -12.95 -10.93 15.76
CA LYS A 31 -14.18 -11.23 15.02
C LYS A 31 -14.59 -10.07 14.10
N TRP A 32 -14.50 -8.83 14.58
CA TRP A 32 -14.80 -7.64 13.79
C TRP A 32 -13.75 -7.34 12.74
N ASN A 33 -12.48 -7.64 13.00
CA ASN A 33 -11.44 -7.55 12.00
C ASN A 33 -11.68 -8.53 10.83
N GLU A 34 -12.04 -9.79 11.12
CA GLU A 34 -12.40 -10.76 10.07
C GLU A 34 -13.65 -10.30 9.28
N ALA A 35 -14.63 -9.69 9.94
CA ALA A 35 -15.77 -9.09 9.25
C ALA A 35 -15.35 -7.94 8.33
N THR A 36 -14.36 -7.14 8.74
CA THR A 36 -13.78 -6.07 7.92
C THR A 36 -13.05 -6.63 6.70
N LEU A 37 -12.23 -7.67 6.88
CA LEU A 37 -11.52 -8.34 5.79
C LEU A 37 -12.51 -9.00 4.80
N LEU A 38 -13.58 -9.63 5.31
CA LEU A 38 -14.65 -10.16 4.46
C LEU A 38 -15.34 -9.07 3.66
N ALA A 39 -15.61 -7.92 4.28
CA ALA A 39 -16.22 -6.78 3.61
C ALA A 39 -15.32 -6.25 2.49
N ILE A 40 -14.01 -6.17 2.72
CA ILE A 40 -13.00 -5.77 1.72
C ILE A 40 -12.98 -6.75 0.55
N ARG A 41 -13.00 -8.06 0.79
CA ARG A 41 -13.04 -9.10 -0.26
C ARG A 41 -14.28 -9.01 -1.16
N ASN A 42 -15.33 -8.39 -0.69
CA ASN A 42 -16.60 -8.19 -1.40
C ASN A 42 -16.79 -6.73 -1.90
N ASP A 43 -15.77 -5.86 -1.79
CA ASP A 43 -15.83 -4.48 -2.25
C ASP A 43 -15.14 -4.32 -3.63
N PHE A 44 -15.15 -3.11 -4.18
CA PHE A 44 -14.26 -2.73 -5.27
C PHE A 44 -12.80 -2.81 -4.81
N ALA A 45 -11.92 -3.30 -5.69
CA ALA A 45 -10.49 -3.42 -5.36
C ALA A 45 -9.79 -2.05 -5.32
N ARG A 46 -9.89 -1.36 -4.20
CA ARG A 46 -9.34 -0.02 -3.98
C ARG A 46 -8.37 -0.02 -2.78
N PRO A 47 -7.08 -0.36 -2.97
CA PRO A 47 -6.12 -0.51 -1.88
C PRO A 47 -6.04 0.69 -0.93
N THR A 48 -6.13 1.91 -1.47
CA THR A 48 -6.14 3.17 -0.70
C THR A 48 -7.34 3.29 0.23
N VAL A 49 -8.53 3.03 -0.30
CA VAL A 49 -9.79 3.05 0.47
C VAL A 49 -9.79 1.95 1.52
N HIS A 50 -9.27 0.76 1.17
CA HIS A 50 -9.20 -0.36 2.10
C HIS A 50 -8.20 -0.12 3.23
N ALA A 51 -7.02 0.45 2.96
CA ALA A 51 -6.07 0.85 4.00
C ALA A 51 -6.69 1.86 4.98
N ARG A 52 -7.41 2.84 4.45
CA ARG A 52 -8.14 3.83 5.26
C ARG A 52 -9.28 3.18 6.07
N ASN A 53 -10.04 2.26 5.49
CA ASN A 53 -11.09 1.55 6.20
C ASN A 53 -10.53 0.69 7.33
N LEU A 54 -9.44 -0.05 7.08
CA LEU A 54 -8.72 -0.80 8.11
C LEU A 54 -8.20 0.10 9.23
N PHE A 55 -7.67 1.28 8.91
CA PHE A 55 -7.26 2.26 9.91
C PHE A 55 -8.42 2.77 10.75
N HIS A 56 -9.49 3.25 10.14
CA HIS A 56 -10.65 3.78 10.88
C HIS A 56 -11.34 2.73 11.75
N THR A 57 -11.45 1.48 11.28
CA THR A 57 -12.00 0.38 12.09
C THR A 57 -11.06 0.02 13.23
N SER A 58 -9.76 0.04 13.02
CA SER A 58 -8.77 -0.18 14.07
C SER A 58 -8.80 0.92 15.14
N VAL A 59 -8.96 2.19 14.73
CA VAL A 59 -9.15 3.32 15.66
C VAL A 59 -10.46 3.15 16.44
N ALA A 60 -11.54 2.74 15.78
CA ALA A 60 -12.83 2.50 16.47
C ALA A 60 -12.71 1.46 17.58
N MET A 61 -12.05 0.33 17.30
CA MET A 61 -11.83 -0.75 18.28
C MET A 61 -10.87 -0.31 19.39
N TYR A 62 -9.78 0.38 19.02
CA TYR A 62 -8.79 0.85 19.98
C TYR A 62 -9.38 1.88 20.95
N ASP A 63 -10.05 2.91 20.45
CA ASP A 63 -10.63 3.97 21.29
C ASP A 63 -11.78 3.46 22.17
N ALA A 64 -12.60 2.52 21.66
CA ALA A 64 -13.61 1.86 22.45
C ALA A 64 -13.00 1.04 23.61
N TRP A 65 -11.83 0.42 23.40
CA TRP A 65 -11.09 -0.29 24.44
C TRP A 65 -10.39 0.69 25.40
N ALA A 66 -9.70 1.71 24.86
CA ALA A 66 -8.89 2.65 25.63
C ALA A 66 -9.72 3.59 26.52
N ALA A 67 -10.99 3.86 26.14
CA ALA A 67 -11.92 4.67 26.94
C ALA A 67 -12.14 4.10 28.35
N TYR A 68 -11.96 2.79 28.54
CA TYR A 68 -12.07 2.06 29.81
C TYR A 68 -10.72 1.65 30.38
N ASP A 69 -9.60 2.14 29.82
CA ASP A 69 -8.28 1.79 30.28
C ASP A 69 -7.70 2.86 31.22
N LEU A 70 -7.02 2.42 32.29
CA LEU A 70 -6.44 3.32 33.26
C LEU A 70 -5.09 3.90 32.79
N THR A 71 -4.42 3.22 31.91
CA THR A 71 -3.05 3.51 31.46
C THR A 71 -2.98 3.99 29.99
N ALA A 72 -3.82 3.47 29.12
CA ALA A 72 -3.85 3.86 27.71
C ALA A 72 -4.56 5.21 27.49
N GLN A 73 -4.17 5.88 26.43
CA GLN A 73 -4.82 7.11 25.92
C GLN A 73 -5.65 6.80 24.69
N THR A 74 -6.79 7.45 24.53
CA THR A 74 -7.56 7.44 23.29
C THR A 74 -6.80 8.19 22.19
N PHE A 75 -6.91 7.68 20.96
CA PHE A 75 -6.29 8.31 19.79
C PHE A 75 -7.17 9.39 19.17
N PHE A 76 -8.46 9.13 19.03
CA PHE A 76 -9.41 9.99 18.34
C PHE A 76 -10.37 10.71 19.31
N LEU A 77 -10.90 9.99 20.29
CA LEU A 77 -11.78 10.55 21.32
C LEU A 77 -11.08 11.64 22.14
N GLY A 78 -11.66 12.84 22.19
CA GLY A 78 -11.13 14.00 22.93
C GLY A 78 -9.93 14.66 22.24
N LYS A 79 -9.69 14.38 20.96
CA LYS A 79 -8.54 14.88 20.21
C LYS A 79 -8.98 15.69 18.99
N LYS A 80 -8.08 16.57 18.52
CA LYS A 80 -8.16 17.23 17.23
C LYS A 80 -7.27 16.48 16.25
N ILE A 81 -7.81 16.10 15.08
CA ILE A 81 -7.09 15.40 14.00
C ILE A 81 -7.33 16.17 12.71
N GLY A 82 -6.27 16.77 12.16
CA GLY A 82 -6.44 17.73 11.08
C GLY A 82 -7.40 18.85 11.52
N ASN A 83 -8.41 19.13 10.71
CA ASN A 83 -9.44 20.13 11.01
C ASN A 83 -10.65 19.58 11.80
N PHE A 84 -10.62 18.31 12.18
CA PHE A 84 -11.73 17.68 12.90
C PHE A 84 -11.45 17.58 14.39
N THR A 85 -12.40 18.06 15.22
CA THR A 85 -12.35 17.91 16.67
C THR A 85 -13.41 16.90 17.12
N CYS A 86 -12.96 15.82 17.76
CA CYS A 86 -13.83 14.84 18.38
C CYS A 86 -13.97 15.16 19.89
N ASN A 87 -15.10 15.68 20.31
CA ASN A 87 -15.34 15.96 21.72
C ASN A 87 -15.51 14.67 22.52
N TYR A 88 -14.95 14.60 23.72
CA TYR A 88 -15.12 13.49 24.62
C TYR A 88 -14.98 13.94 26.07
N ILE A 89 -15.98 13.64 26.90
CA ILE A 89 -16.05 14.06 28.30
C ILE A 89 -15.66 12.97 29.29
N GLY A 90 -15.16 11.81 28.79
CA GLY A 90 -14.95 10.61 29.60
C GLY A 90 -16.23 9.77 29.74
N ILE A 91 -16.08 8.56 30.23
CA ILE A 91 -17.19 7.65 30.53
C ILE A 91 -17.08 7.21 31.98
N PRO A 92 -18.20 7.18 32.76
CA PRO A 92 -18.18 6.62 34.12
C PRO A 92 -17.79 5.14 34.12
N THR A 93 -16.89 4.73 35.03
CA THR A 93 -16.24 3.39 35.03
C THR A 93 -16.80 2.43 36.10
N ASN A 94 -18.03 2.57 36.52
CA ASN A 94 -18.63 1.73 37.57
C ASN A 94 -19.14 0.36 37.10
N PHE A 95 -18.51 -0.24 36.05
CA PHE A 95 -19.08 -1.36 35.30
C PHE A 95 -18.15 -2.55 35.19
N ASN A 96 -18.68 -3.67 34.70
CA ASN A 96 -17.88 -4.77 34.21
C ASN A 96 -17.10 -4.32 32.96
N VAL A 97 -15.87 -3.85 33.15
CA VAL A 97 -15.02 -3.25 32.11
C VAL A 97 -14.80 -4.20 30.90
N PRO A 98 -14.56 -5.51 31.06
CA PRO A 98 -14.45 -6.41 29.93
C PRO A 98 -15.70 -6.40 29.03
N ALA A 99 -16.89 -6.58 29.62
CA ALA A 99 -18.14 -6.56 28.86
C ALA A 99 -18.41 -5.19 28.20
N ALA A 100 -18.12 -4.08 28.91
CA ALA A 100 -18.30 -2.74 28.37
C ALA A 100 -17.38 -2.47 27.16
N ARG A 101 -16.13 -2.96 27.18
CA ARG A 101 -15.20 -2.90 26.05
C ARG A 101 -15.75 -3.65 24.83
N GLU A 102 -16.20 -4.89 25.03
CA GLU A 102 -16.75 -5.72 23.95
C GLU A 102 -18.01 -5.11 23.34
N GLU A 103 -18.90 -4.58 24.15
CA GLU A 103 -20.13 -3.90 23.70
C GLU A 103 -19.78 -2.62 22.91
N ALA A 104 -18.94 -1.74 23.46
CA ALA A 104 -18.54 -0.49 22.77
C ALA A 104 -17.86 -0.77 21.42
N ILE A 105 -16.93 -1.74 21.36
CA ILE A 105 -16.31 -2.20 20.12
C ILE A 105 -17.35 -2.67 19.13
N SER A 106 -18.29 -3.51 19.56
CA SER A 106 -19.28 -4.10 18.66
C SER A 106 -20.22 -3.06 18.07
N TYR A 107 -20.72 -2.12 18.87
CA TYR A 107 -21.58 -1.05 18.36
C TYR A 107 -20.81 -0.11 17.41
N ALA A 108 -19.55 0.23 17.72
CA ALA A 108 -18.73 1.07 16.87
C ALA A 108 -18.47 0.41 15.50
N MET A 109 -18.07 -0.87 15.51
CA MET A 109 -17.81 -1.63 14.30
C MET A 109 -19.06 -1.88 13.46
N TYR A 110 -20.15 -2.25 14.09
CA TYR A 110 -21.43 -2.47 13.42
C TYR A 110 -21.87 -1.25 12.62
N ARG A 111 -21.86 -0.06 13.23
CA ARG A 111 -22.26 1.19 12.55
C ARG A 111 -21.28 1.59 11.46
N LEU A 112 -19.98 1.50 11.74
CA LEU A 112 -18.96 1.94 10.80
C LEU A 112 -18.91 1.04 9.56
N LEU A 113 -18.95 -0.28 9.71
CA LEU A 113 -18.93 -1.21 8.59
C LEU A 113 -20.19 -1.10 7.72
N ASN A 114 -21.37 -0.99 8.34
CA ASN A 114 -22.60 -0.75 7.60
C ASN A 114 -22.53 0.53 6.78
N HIS A 115 -21.99 1.63 7.34
CA HIS A 115 -21.80 2.88 6.60
C HIS A 115 -20.85 2.71 5.42
N ARG A 116 -19.68 2.09 5.64
CA ARG A 116 -18.60 2.01 4.64
C ARG A 116 -18.91 1.08 3.48
N PHE A 117 -19.61 -0.02 3.73
CA PHE A 117 -19.81 -1.09 2.75
C PHE A 117 -21.23 -1.20 2.19
N LYS A 118 -22.16 -0.30 2.57
CA LYS A 118 -23.53 -0.29 2.03
C LYS A 118 -23.61 -0.09 0.51
N GLY A 119 -22.62 0.58 -0.09
CA GLY A 119 -22.50 0.81 -1.54
C GLY A 119 -21.55 -0.15 -2.24
N SER A 120 -21.03 -1.16 -1.54
CA SER A 120 -20.11 -2.17 -2.08
C SER A 120 -20.84 -3.11 -3.05
N PRO A 121 -20.21 -3.61 -4.13
CA PRO A 121 -20.78 -4.61 -5.02
C PRO A 121 -21.28 -5.86 -4.27
N GLY A 122 -20.59 -6.29 -3.25
CA GLY A 122 -20.94 -7.43 -2.43
C GLY A 122 -21.75 -7.10 -1.16
N ALA A 123 -22.38 -5.92 -1.07
CA ALA A 123 -23.17 -5.51 0.10
C ALA A 123 -24.26 -6.52 0.49
N SER A 124 -24.89 -7.16 -0.51
CA SER A 124 -25.92 -8.19 -0.27
C SER A 124 -25.42 -9.44 0.46
N LYS A 125 -24.09 -9.68 0.50
CA LYS A 125 -23.45 -10.75 1.26
C LYS A 125 -22.88 -10.22 2.57
N THR A 126 -22.22 -9.06 2.50
CA THR A 126 -21.47 -8.45 3.60
C THR A 126 -22.40 -7.94 4.73
N LEU A 127 -23.45 -7.18 4.39
CA LEU A 127 -24.32 -6.58 5.41
C LEU A 127 -25.08 -7.63 6.23
N PRO A 128 -25.71 -8.67 5.64
CA PRO A 128 -26.33 -9.75 6.42
C PRO A 128 -25.34 -10.51 7.31
N TYR A 129 -24.08 -10.67 6.88
CA TYR A 129 -23.05 -11.27 7.72
C TYR A 129 -22.73 -10.40 8.95
N ILE A 130 -22.58 -9.08 8.75
CA ILE A 130 -22.35 -8.10 9.81
C ILE A 130 -23.53 -8.10 10.80
N ASP A 131 -24.77 -8.10 10.31
CA ASP A 131 -25.99 -8.20 11.13
C ASP A 131 -26.00 -9.49 11.94
N SER A 132 -25.72 -10.63 11.31
CA SER A 132 -25.68 -11.94 11.95
C SER A 132 -24.61 -12.01 13.04
N LEU A 133 -23.42 -11.47 12.79
CA LEU A 133 -22.35 -11.40 13.79
C LEU A 133 -22.78 -10.56 14.99
N PHE A 134 -23.39 -9.40 14.76
CA PHE A 134 -23.82 -8.49 15.82
C PHE A 134 -24.87 -9.14 16.72
N VAL A 135 -25.88 -9.81 16.13
CA VAL A 135 -26.91 -10.57 16.85
C VAL A 135 -26.30 -11.76 17.60
N ALA A 136 -25.35 -12.49 16.98
CA ALA A 136 -24.68 -13.63 17.62
C ALA A 136 -23.81 -13.21 18.83
N LEU A 137 -23.35 -11.96 18.86
CA LEU A 137 -22.68 -11.37 20.02
C LEU A 137 -23.65 -10.90 21.11
N GLY A 138 -24.98 -11.00 20.89
CA GLY A 138 -26.01 -10.68 21.87
C GLY A 138 -26.47 -9.22 21.89
N TYR A 139 -26.19 -8.45 20.82
CA TYR A 139 -26.50 -7.02 20.78
C TYR A 139 -27.70 -6.69 19.91
N ASP A 140 -28.34 -5.56 20.24
CA ASP A 140 -29.56 -5.05 19.57
C ASP A 140 -29.21 -3.89 18.61
N GLY A 141 -29.36 -4.14 17.31
CA GLY A 141 -29.11 -3.14 16.25
C GLY A 141 -30.12 -1.97 16.26
N SER A 142 -31.25 -2.10 16.92
CA SER A 142 -32.25 -1.01 17.04
C SER A 142 -31.81 0.10 18.01
N PHE A 143 -30.89 -0.18 18.95
CA PHE A 143 -30.37 0.82 19.87
C PHE A 143 -29.38 1.78 19.15
N THR A 144 -29.85 3.00 18.90
CA THR A 144 -29.08 4.01 18.10
C THR A 144 -28.59 5.22 18.89
N SER A 145 -28.88 5.32 20.19
CA SER A 145 -28.43 6.44 21.02
C SER A 145 -26.91 6.57 21.01
N SER A 146 -26.40 7.79 20.88
CA SER A 146 -24.99 8.14 21.04
C SER A 146 -24.71 8.91 22.35
N ASN A 147 -25.72 9.01 23.24
CA ASN A 147 -25.53 9.66 24.53
C ASN A 147 -24.92 8.69 25.54
N TYR A 148 -23.59 8.72 25.64
CA TYR A 148 -22.81 7.88 26.56
C TYR A 148 -22.61 8.49 27.95
N SER A 149 -23.11 9.72 28.24
CA SER A 149 -22.84 10.44 29.49
C SER A 149 -23.30 9.68 30.73
N ALA A 150 -24.33 8.83 30.61
CA ALA A 150 -24.81 7.95 31.68
C ALA A 150 -24.06 6.62 31.78
N GLY A 151 -22.98 6.39 31.03
CA GLY A 151 -22.14 5.21 31.11
C GLY A 151 -22.53 4.07 30.17
N SER A 152 -23.42 4.26 29.19
CA SER A 152 -23.77 3.23 28.22
C SER A 152 -22.63 2.93 27.24
N ALA A 153 -22.12 1.71 27.26
CA ALA A 153 -21.08 1.25 26.35
C ALA A 153 -21.57 1.19 24.89
N ALA A 154 -22.80 0.74 24.67
CA ALA A 154 -23.46 0.77 23.36
C ALA A 154 -23.52 2.20 22.78
N ALA A 155 -23.92 3.18 23.62
CA ALA A 155 -23.97 4.57 23.20
C ALA A 155 -22.59 5.15 22.90
N LEU A 156 -21.55 4.77 23.65
CA LEU A 156 -20.17 5.14 23.35
C LEU A 156 -19.73 4.57 21.99
N GLY A 157 -20.02 3.30 21.72
CA GLY A 157 -19.74 2.68 20.42
C GLY A 157 -20.42 3.40 19.26
N ASN A 158 -21.72 3.71 19.40
CA ASN A 158 -22.46 4.51 18.41
C ASN A 158 -21.84 5.89 18.22
N TYR A 159 -21.42 6.55 19.30
CA TYR A 159 -20.76 7.87 19.25
C TYR A 159 -19.43 7.79 18.49
N ILE A 160 -18.56 6.83 18.80
CA ILE A 160 -17.29 6.61 18.10
C ILE A 160 -17.50 6.47 16.60
N ALA A 161 -18.44 5.60 16.19
CA ALA A 161 -18.76 5.41 14.78
C ALA A 161 -19.26 6.71 14.12
N GLN A 162 -20.17 7.42 14.78
CA GLN A 162 -20.71 8.70 14.28
C GLN A 162 -19.59 9.72 14.05
N GLN A 163 -18.67 9.85 14.98
CA GLN A 163 -17.55 10.79 14.87
C GLN A 163 -16.54 10.38 13.78
N LEU A 164 -16.19 9.10 13.68
CA LEU A 164 -15.31 8.57 12.63
C LEU A 164 -15.91 8.69 11.24
N ILE A 165 -17.22 8.52 11.08
CA ILE A 165 -17.94 8.77 9.83
C ILE A 165 -17.85 10.27 9.47
N ALA A 166 -18.14 11.16 10.44
CA ALA A 166 -18.07 12.61 10.23
C ALA A 166 -16.65 13.08 9.88
N PHE A 167 -15.63 12.53 10.53
CA PHE A 167 -14.22 12.77 10.19
C PHE A 167 -13.92 12.29 8.76
N GLY A 168 -14.28 11.07 8.44
CA GLY A 168 -14.01 10.46 7.14
C GLY A 168 -14.63 11.23 5.97
N LEU A 169 -15.75 11.91 6.17
CA LEU A 169 -16.37 12.73 5.14
C LEU A 169 -15.58 14.03 4.83
N GLN A 170 -14.49 14.31 5.56
CA GLN A 170 -13.68 15.52 5.41
C GLN A 170 -12.17 15.30 5.59
N ASP A 171 -11.70 14.06 5.62
CA ASP A 171 -10.30 13.69 5.81
C ASP A 171 -9.43 13.81 4.56
N GLY A 172 -9.96 14.32 3.45
CA GLY A 172 -9.26 14.48 2.17
C GLY A 172 -9.48 13.33 1.18
N SER A 173 -10.11 12.22 1.60
CA SER A 173 -10.33 11.04 0.73
C SER A 173 -11.43 11.22 -0.34
N ASN A 174 -12.20 12.29 -0.26
CA ASN A 174 -13.37 12.55 -1.12
C ASN A 174 -14.47 11.45 -1.01
N GLU A 175 -14.67 10.88 0.17
CA GLU A 175 -15.69 9.85 0.41
C GLU A 175 -17.10 10.31 0.04
N ARG A 176 -17.44 11.60 0.25
CA ARG A 176 -18.74 12.18 -0.10
C ARG A 176 -19.09 11.99 -1.58
N ASN A 177 -18.08 11.99 -2.47
CA ASN A 177 -18.21 11.80 -3.90
C ASN A 177 -17.68 10.42 -4.33
N SER A 178 -17.84 9.40 -3.50
CA SER A 178 -17.44 8.01 -3.77
C SER A 178 -15.97 7.87 -4.18
N TYR A 179 -15.09 8.70 -3.60
CA TYR A 179 -13.64 8.72 -3.87
C TYR A 179 -13.28 9.13 -5.30
N ALA A 180 -14.14 9.88 -5.99
CA ALA A 180 -13.87 10.36 -7.35
C ALA A 180 -12.65 11.29 -7.38
N ASN A 181 -11.89 11.23 -8.48
CA ASN A 181 -10.80 12.16 -8.75
C ASN A 181 -11.33 13.58 -8.89
N THR A 182 -10.54 14.58 -8.51
CA THR A 182 -10.94 16.00 -8.54
C THR A 182 -10.30 16.76 -9.70
N PHE A 183 -9.02 16.52 -10.00
CA PHE A 183 -8.30 17.30 -11.01
C PHE A 183 -7.36 16.48 -11.90
N TYR A 184 -6.98 15.26 -11.50
CA TYR A 184 -6.04 14.47 -12.30
C TYR A 184 -6.61 14.09 -13.67
N GLN A 185 -5.78 14.27 -14.72
CA GLN A 185 -6.03 13.79 -16.08
C GLN A 185 -4.79 13.09 -16.62
N PRO A 186 -4.93 11.95 -17.35
CA PRO A 186 -3.79 11.26 -17.97
C PRO A 186 -3.26 12.06 -19.16
N VAL A 187 -1.92 12.04 -19.33
CA VAL A 187 -1.26 12.69 -20.48
C VAL A 187 -1.35 11.82 -21.73
N ASN A 188 -1.21 10.50 -21.59
CA ASN A 188 -1.20 9.57 -22.70
C ASN A 188 -2.60 9.11 -23.08
N SER A 189 -2.85 8.96 -24.39
CA SER A 189 -4.02 8.28 -24.91
C SER A 189 -4.04 6.81 -24.50
N PRO A 190 -5.24 6.17 -24.33
CA PRO A 190 -5.31 4.79 -23.87
C PRO A 190 -4.62 3.79 -24.81
N LEU A 191 -3.86 2.84 -24.24
CA LEU A 191 -3.36 1.68 -24.97
C LEU A 191 -4.48 0.65 -25.15
N VAL A 192 -4.84 0.37 -26.40
CA VAL A 192 -5.78 -0.72 -26.76
C VAL A 192 -5.02 -2.04 -26.73
N THR A 193 -5.15 -2.79 -25.64
CA THR A 193 -4.26 -3.91 -25.32
C THR A 193 -4.30 -5.08 -26.30
N LYS A 194 -5.41 -5.27 -27.03
CA LYS A 194 -5.57 -6.34 -28.04
C LYS A 194 -4.72 -6.16 -29.30
N PHE A 195 -4.24 -4.95 -29.57
CA PHE A 195 -3.36 -4.67 -30.70
C PHE A 195 -1.90 -4.65 -30.28
N ALA A 196 -1.01 -5.05 -31.17
CA ALA A 196 0.43 -4.90 -30.99
C ALA A 196 0.85 -3.44 -31.22
N GLY A 197 2.00 -3.07 -30.64
CA GLY A 197 2.55 -1.73 -30.73
C GLY A 197 2.01 -0.78 -29.66
N ASN A 198 2.71 0.33 -29.49
CA ASN A 198 2.32 1.42 -28.60
C ASN A 198 2.90 2.75 -29.09
N ASN A 199 2.06 3.78 -29.12
CA ASN A 199 2.48 5.17 -29.27
C ASN A 199 2.09 5.93 -28.01
N MET A 200 3.02 6.72 -27.49
CA MET A 200 2.81 7.51 -26.29
C MET A 200 3.20 8.95 -26.56
N GLU A 201 2.40 9.88 -26.08
CA GLU A 201 2.73 11.32 -26.08
C GLU A 201 3.92 11.59 -25.14
N ASN A 202 3.97 10.86 -24.03
CA ASN A 202 5.09 10.90 -23.10
C ASN A 202 5.40 9.48 -22.54
N PRO A 203 6.52 8.85 -22.95
CA PRO A 203 6.86 7.48 -22.53
C PRO A 203 7.22 7.35 -21.04
N ASN A 204 7.38 8.47 -20.34
CA ASN A 204 7.69 8.50 -18.92
C ASN A 204 6.44 8.59 -18.03
N ARG A 205 5.26 8.85 -18.63
CA ARG A 205 4.01 9.07 -17.91
C ARG A 205 3.07 7.87 -18.05
N TRP A 206 2.24 7.68 -17.03
CA TRP A 206 1.24 6.62 -17.00
C TRP A 206 0.29 6.70 -18.22
N GLN A 207 -0.09 5.53 -18.70
CA GLN A 207 -1.01 5.37 -19.82
C GLN A 207 -2.21 4.53 -19.39
N PRO A 208 -3.44 4.99 -19.55
CA PRO A 208 -4.64 4.18 -19.37
C PRO A 208 -4.63 2.96 -20.31
N LEU A 209 -5.24 1.86 -19.88
CA LEU A 209 -5.43 0.68 -20.72
C LEU A 209 -6.89 0.60 -21.16
N SER A 210 -7.12 0.38 -22.45
CA SER A 210 -8.44 0.04 -23.00
C SER A 210 -8.52 -1.46 -23.18
N LEU A 211 -9.39 -2.12 -22.41
CA LEU A 211 -9.60 -3.55 -22.37
C LEU A 211 -10.92 -3.92 -23.06
N ASP A 212 -11.06 -5.15 -23.54
CA ASP A 212 -12.34 -5.61 -24.08
C ASP A 212 -13.40 -5.72 -22.95
N VAL A 213 -13.00 -6.20 -21.78
CA VAL A 213 -13.78 -6.21 -20.54
C VAL A 213 -12.84 -5.87 -19.38
N PHE A 214 -13.25 -4.97 -18.51
CA PHE A 214 -12.53 -4.72 -17.28
C PHE A 214 -13.20 -5.43 -16.10
N ILE A 215 -12.46 -6.34 -15.47
CA ILE A 215 -12.84 -6.98 -14.23
C ILE A 215 -11.79 -6.61 -13.21
N ASP A 216 -12.20 -5.96 -12.13
CA ASP A 216 -11.29 -5.53 -11.08
C ASP A 216 -10.64 -6.72 -10.33
N GLN A 217 -9.71 -6.44 -9.45
CA GLN A 217 -8.99 -7.47 -8.69
C GLN A 217 -9.92 -8.28 -7.77
N SER A 218 -11.02 -7.69 -7.29
CA SER A 218 -12.04 -8.39 -6.48
C SER A 218 -13.02 -9.22 -7.33
N GLY A 219 -12.92 -9.19 -8.65
CA GLY A 219 -13.79 -9.94 -9.56
C GLY A 219 -15.05 -9.20 -9.99
N ASN A 220 -15.16 -7.91 -9.74
CA ASN A 220 -16.30 -7.10 -10.15
C ASN A 220 -16.15 -6.67 -11.61
N VAL A 221 -17.18 -6.91 -12.42
CA VAL A 221 -17.25 -6.35 -13.78
C VAL A 221 -17.51 -4.85 -13.68
N ILE A 222 -16.56 -4.06 -14.17
CA ILE A 222 -16.66 -2.60 -14.17
C ILE A 222 -17.18 -2.15 -15.54
N PRO A 223 -18.23 -1.33 -15.62
CA PRO A 223 -18.89 -0.98 -16.89
C PRO A 223 -18.08 0.00 -17.76
N ILE A 224 -16.82 0.27 -17.41
CA ILE A 224 -15.91 1.16 -18.14
C ILE A 224 -14.70 0.34 -18.57
N ASN A 225 -14.53 0.16 -19.88
CA ASN A 225 -13.42 -0.61 -20.46
C ASN A 225 -12.05 0.08 -20.34
N THR A 226 -12.03 1.38 -20.08
CA THR A 226 -10.82 2.18 -19.83
C THR A 226 -10.91 2.73 -18.41
N PRO A 227 -10.39 1.98 -17.40
CA PRO A 227 -10.47 2.41 -16.01
C PRO A 227 -9.68 3.72 -15.79
N LEU A 228 -10.27 4.59 -14.99
CA LEU A 228 -9.62 5.83 -14.55
C LEU A 228 -8.49 5.53 -13.58
N PHE A 229 -7.56 6.45 -13.46
CA PHE A 229 -6.52 6.38 -12.41
C PHE A 229 -7.18 6.34 -11.04
N LEU A 230 -6.87 5.31 -10.25
CA LEU A 230 -7.42 5.11 -8.92
C LEU A 230 -6.67 5.96 -7.89
N SER A 231 -7.36 6.92 -7.27
CA SER A 231 -6.88 7.72 -6.14
C SER A 231 -5.58 8.54 -6.42
N PRO A 232 -5.44 9.29 -7.53
CA PRO A 232 -4.21 10.03 -7.86
C PRO A 232 -3.90 11.17 -6.88
N GLU A 233 -4.87 11.59 -6.06
CA GLU A 233 -4.80 12.73 -5.15
C GLU A 233 -4.74 12.28 -3.68
N TRP A 234 -4.47 10.98 -3.43
CA TRP A 234 -4.54 10.39 -2.09
C TRP A 234 -3.48 10.89 -1.11
N GLY A 235 -2.42 11.54 -1.59
CA GLY A 235 -1.43 12.21 -0.75
C GLY A 235 -2.03 13.29 0.17
N ASN A 236 -3.20 13.82 -0.19
CA ASN A 236 -3.90 14.85 0.57
C ASN A 236 -4.74 14.28 1.73
N VAL A 237 -4.83 12.97 1.88
CA VAL A 237 -5.61 12.35 2.96
C VAL A 237 -4.87 12.51 4.28
N THR A 238 -5.61 12.85 5.34
CA THR A 238 -5.06 13.05 6.69
C THR A 238 -4.35 11.78 7.18
N PRO A 239 -3.03 11.83 7.44
CA PRO A 239 -2.26 10.64 7.81
C PRO A 239 -2.39 10.27 9.28
N PHE A 240 -1.86 9.10 9.65
CA PHE A 240 -1.72 8.63 11.03
C PHE A 240 -0.50 9.22 11.74
N SER A 241 0.70 8.99 11.19
CA SER A 241 1.98 9.33 11.83
C SER A 241 2.96 10.09 10.94
N LEU A 242 2.62 10.30 9.65
CA LEU A 242 3.50 11.04 8.73
C LEU A 242 3.69 12.48 9.19
N LYS A 243 4.91 12.98 9.04
CA LYS A 243 5.31 14.29 9.56
C LYS A 243 5.43 15.32 8.45
N SER A 244 5.19 16.59 8.81
CA SER A 244 5.35 17.73 7.89
C SER A 244 6.78 17.86 7.33
N GLN A 245 7.78 17.49 8.11
CA GLN A 245 9.18 17.52 7.65
C GLN A 245 9.47 16.53 6.52
N ASP A 246 8.65 15.48 6.37
CA ASP A 246 8.79 14.45 5.32
C ASP A 246 7.91 14.78 4.09
N LEU A 247 7.16 15.89 4.14
CA LEU A 247 6.24 16.32 3.10
C LEU A 247 6.90 17.31 2.15
N THR A 248 6.81 17.02 0.84
CA THR A 248 7.05 17.97 -0.25
C THR A 248 5.72 18.22 -0.97
N ILE A 249 5.37 19.48 -1.16
CA ILE A 249 4.18 19.88 -1.92
C ILE A 249 4.64 20.36 -3.30
N PHE A 250 4.28 19.58 -4.30
CA PHE A 250 4.54 19.90 -5.71
C PHE A 250 3.32 20.53 -6.36
N THR A 251 3.56 21.32 -7.41
CA THR A 251 2.48 21.95 -8.19
C THR A 251 2.61 21.56 -9.67
N ARG A 252 1.51 21.06 -10.26
CA ARG A 252 1.36 20.81 -11.68
C ARG A 252 -0.04 21.27 -12.11
N ASP A 253 -0.11 22.05 -13.19
CA ASP A 253 -1.36 22.58 -13.75
C ASP A 253 -2.24 23.31 -12.69
N ASN A 254 -1.60 24.11 -11.86
CA ASN A 254 -2.20 24.82 -10.72
C ASN A 254 -2.81 23.94 -9.61
N ASN A 255 -2.58 22.63 -9.65
CA ASN A 255 -3.02 21.70 -8.63
C ASN A 255 -1.86 21.23 -7.77
N GLN A 256 -2.11 21.04 -6.47
CA GLN A 256 -1.10 20.60 -5.51
C GLN A 256 -1.14 19.09 -5.34
N TYR A 257 0.06 18.48 -5.32
CA TYR A 257 0.29 17.09 -5.02
C TYR A 257 1.16 16.99 -3.74
N TRP A 258 0.63 16.31 -2.75
CA TRP A 258 1.31 16.10 -1.48
C TRP A 258 2.08 14.80 -1.53
N VAL A 259 3.40 14.88 -1.33
CA VAL A 259 4.31 13.74 -1.48
C VAL A 259 5.14 13.61 -0.21
N TYR A 260 4.82 12.60 0.59
CA TYR A 260 5.64 12.24 1.75
C TYR A 260 6.79 11.34 1.31
N HIS A 261 7.96 11.50 1.93
CA HIS A 261 9.15 10.69 1.68
C HIS A 261 9.53 10.61 0.20
N ASP A 262 9.57 11.75 -0.47
CA ASP A 262 9.88 11.83 -1.90
C ASP A 262 11.12 11.00 -2.27
N PRO A 263 11.01 9.98 -3.15
CA PRO A 263 12.14 9.16 -3.60
C PRO A 263 13.03 9.87 -4.63
N GLY A 264 12.64 11.03 -5.12
CA GLY A 264 13.23 11.70 -6.27
C GLY A 264 12.73 11.18 -7.62
N THR A 265 13.17 11.83 -8.69
CA THR A 265 12.75 11.53 -10.06
C THR A 265 13.19 10.13 -10.49
N PRO A 266 12.27 9.26 -10.96
CA PRO A 266 12.64 7.96 -11.51
C PRO A 266 13.42 8.10 -12.84
N PRO A 267 14.09 7.03 -13.31
CA PRO A 267 14.74 7.04 -14.61
C PRO A 267 13.82 7.47 -15.74
N GLN A 268 14.28 8.35 -16.62
CA GLN A 268 13.49 8.93 -17.71
C GLN A 268 14.08 8.50 -19.07
N LEU A 269 13.22 8.20 -20.03
CA LEU A 269 13.58 7.93 -21.42
C LEU A 269 13.58 9.23 -22.23
N SER A 270 14.77 9.66 -22.67
CA SER A 270 14.92 10.84 -23.53
C SER A 270 14.86 10.45 -25.02
N PRO A 271 14.41 11.37 -25.91
CA PRO A 271 14.34 11.09 -27.35
C PRO A 271 15.66 10.69 -27.99
N ASP A 272 16.77 11.25 -27.49
CA ASP A 272 18.15 11.00 -27.97
C ASP A 272 18.88 9.90 -27.19
N GLY A 273 18.23 9.26 -26.21
CA GLY A 273 18.83 8.25 -25.36
C GLY A 273 19.78 8.78 -24.28
N SER A 274 19.86 10.10 -24.08
CA SER A 274 20.71 10.72 -23.08
C SER A 274 20.16 10.61 -21.65
N GLY A 275 20.91 11.16 -20.70
CA GLY A 275 20.51 11.23 -19.29
C GLY A 275 20.36 9.87 -18.63
N THR A 276 19.18 9.57 -18.08
CA THR A 276 18.90 8.31 -17.39
C THR A 276 18.24 7.24 -18.28
N SER A 277 18.25 7.43 -19.61
CA SER A 277 17.60 6.51 -20.56
C SER A 277 18.10 5.08 -20.45
N ALA A 278 19.41 4.87 -20.27
CA ALA A 278 19.97 3.54 -20.08
C ALA A 278 19.42 2.84 -18.82
N ALA A 279 19.21 3.59 -17.74
CA ALA A 279 18.58 3.05 -16.54
C ALA A 279 17.09 2.75 -16.74
N TYR A 280 16.36 3.59 -17.47
CA TYR A 280 14.97 3.34 -17.85
C TYR A 280 14.86 2.04 -18.66
N GLN A 281 15.64 1.92 -19.74
CA GLN A 281 15.65 0.74 -20.59
C GLN A 281 15.96 -0.53 -19.78
N TRP A 282 17.05 -0.53 -19.02
CA TRP A 282 17.45 -1.68 -18.22
C TRP A 282 16.33 -2.14 -17.24
N ASN A 283 15.64 -1.19 -16.60
CA ASN A 283 14.57 -1.50 -15.67
C ASN A 283 13.40 -2.27 -16.32
N PHE A 284 12.97 -1.84 -17.50
CA PHE A 284 11.87 -2.49 -18.22
C PHE A 284 12.31 -3.72 -19.01
N ASP A 285 13.56 -3.74 -19.52
CA ASP A 285 14.17 -4.91 -20.16
C ASP A 285 14.30 -6.07 -19.17
N LEU A 286 14.67 -5.79 -17.90
CA LEU A 286 14.70 -6.81 -16.84
C LEU A 286 13.33 -7.44 -16.63
N VAL A 287 12.25 -6.65 -16.59
CA VAL A 287 10.88 -7.17 -16.44
C VAL A 287 10.52 -8.10 -17.61
N SER A 288 10.91 -7.72 -18.83
CA SER A 288 10.67 -8.57 -20.00
C SER A 288 11.52 -9.85 -19.96
N CYS A 289 12.77 -9.78 -19.52
CA CYS A 289 13.64 -10.94 -19.33
C CYS A 289 13.09 -11.91 -18.27
N TRP A 290 12.59 -11.41 -17.16
CA TRP A 290 12.03 -12.24 -16.10
C TRP A 290 10.74 -12.96 -16.51
N SER A 291 10.04 -12.49 -17.53
CA SER A 291 8.92 -13.20 -18.13
C SER A 291 9.33 -14.56 -18.74
N ALA A 292 10.63 -14.75 -19.09
CA ALA A 292 11.17 -16.02 -19.53
C ALA A 292 11.26 -17.08 -18.40
N HIS A 293 11.22 -16.65 -17.14
CA HIS A 293 11.30 -17.55 -15.97
C HIS A 293 9.97 -18.22 -15.63
N LEU A 294 8.89 -17.86 -16.28
CA LEU A 294 7.54 -18.39 -16.02
C LEU A 294 7.28 -19.77 -16.64
N ASP A 295 8.31 -20.40 -17.27
CA ASP A 295 8.19 -21.72 -17.88
C ASP A 295 8.46 -22.84 -16.86
N PRO A 296 7.45 -23.64 -16.48
CA PRO A 296 7.66 -24.76 -15.55
C PRO A 296 8.45 -25.92 -16.17
N ARG A 297 8.75 -25.87 -17.50
CA ARG A 297 9.44 -26.91 -18.25
C ARG A 297 10.85 -26.51 -18.71
N ASP A 298 11.37 -25.39 -18.23
CA ASP A 298 12.73 -24.95 -18.58
C ASP A 298 13.84 -25.80 -17.92
N GLY A 299 13.46 -26.73 -17.03
CA GLY A 299 14.37 -27.63 -16.32
C GLY A 299 15.10 -26.97 -15.14
N VAL A 300 14.86 -25.70 -14.87
CA VAL A 300 15.51 -24.98 -13.76
C VAL A 300 14.78 -25.27 -12.45
N MET A 301 15.51 -25.86 -11.50
CA MET A 301 14.99 -26.15 -10.15
C MET A 301 15.56 -25.19 -9.13
N TRP A 302 14.71 -24.65 -8.25
CA TRP A 302 15.12 -23.79 -7.16
C TRP A 302 14.78 -24.42 -5.79
N ASP A 303 15.70 -24.28 -4.84
CA ASP A 303 15.38 -24.49 -3.44
C ASP A 303 14.67 -23.23 -2.90
N ILE A 304 13.37 -23.35 -2.69
CA ILE A 304 12.54 -22.25 -2.20
C ILE A 304 12.31 -22.28 -0.69
N SER A 305 13.00 -23.20 0.02
CA SER A 305 12.99 -23.18 1.49
C SER A 305 13.64 -21.90 2.03
N PRO A 306 13.37 -21.53 3.29
CA PRO A 306 14.09 -20.41 3.92
C PRO A 306 15.61 -20.58 3.98
N GLY A 307 16.13 -21.82 3.84
CA GLY A 307 17.56 -22.09 3.70
C GLY A 307 18.13 -21.74 2.33
N GLY A 308 17.28 -21.76 1.28
CA GLY A 308 17.69 -21.47 -0.11
C GLY A 308 17.43 -20.01 -0.52
N ILE A 309 16.37 -19.40 -0.03
CA ILE A 309 15.95 -18.04 -0.39
C ILE A 309 15.67 -17.19 0.85
N GLY A 310 15.57 -15.86 0.65
CA GLY A 310 15.38 -14.89 1.75
C GLY A 310 16.71 -14.34 2.26
N ASN A 311 16.64 -13.60 3.37
CA ASN A 311 17.78 -12.90 3.97
C ASN A 311 18.54 -12.01 2.96
N THR A 312 17.81 -11.10 2.35
CA THR A 312 18.25 -10.28 1.21
C THR A 312 19.39 -9.28 1.59
N GLY A 313 19.57 -8.95 2.85
CA GLY A 313 20.59 -8.01 3.31
C GLY A 313 20.27 -6.54 2.95
N THR A 314 21.32 -5.76 2.65
CA THR A 314 21.21 -4.33 2.35
C THR A 314 20.64 -4.10 0.95
N LEU A 315 19.62 -3.24 0.86
CA LEU A 315 19.04 -2.86 -0.42
C LEU A 315 19.96 -1.92 -1.20
N PRO A 316 20.00 -2.04 -2.55
CA PRO A 316 20.82 -1.20 -3.41
C PRO A 316 20.34 0.25 -3.41
N LYS A 317 21.27 1.21 -3.55
CA LYS A 317 20.98 2.66 -3.54
C LYS A 317 21.26 3.33 -4.88
N THR A 318 22.12 2.74 -5.70
CA THR A 318 22.52 3.28 -7.00
C THR A 318 22.13 2.35 -8.12
N PHE A 319 22.05 2.88 -9.34
CA PHE A 319 21.70 2.08 -10.51
C PHE A 319 22.73 0.94 -10.78
N GLU A 320 23.99 1.17 -10.50
CA GLU A 320 25.03 0.13 -10.66
C GLU A 320 24.82 -1.00 -9.63
N GLU A 321 24.47 -0.65 -8.39
CA GLU A 321 24.13 -1.64 -7.36
C GLU A 321 22.87 -2.44 -7.71
N TYR A 322 21.91 -1.86 -8.46
CA TYR A 322 20.73 -2.60 -8.95
C TYR A 322 21.12 -3.75 -9.87
N LYS A 323 22.11 -3.54 -10.76
CA LYS A 323 22.61 -4.57 -11.70
C LYS A 323 23.26 -5.76 -10.98
N ASP A 324 23.90 -5.51 -9.84
CA ASP A 324 24.49 -6.56 -9.01
C ASP A 324 23.44 -7.26 -8.14
N PHE A 325 22.42 -6.53 -7.70
CA PHE A 325 21.36 -7.02 -6.84
C PHE A 325 20.37 -7.92 -7.59
N TYR A 326 19.84 -7.47 -8.73
CA TYR A 326 18.88 -8.22 -9.54
C TYR A 326 19.59 -9.09 -10.57
N LYS A 327 19.32 -10.38 -10.56
CA LYS A 327 19.92 -11.36 -11.47
C LYS A 327 19.10 -11.47 -12.75
N VAL A 328 19.45 -10.71 -13.77
CA VAL A 328 18.67 -10.60 -15.03
C VAL A 328 18.42 -11.96 -15.67
N VAL A 329 19.45 -12.79 -15.82
CA VAL A 329 19.36 -14.09 -16.53
C VAL A 329 18.84 -15.20 -15.62
N GLN A 330 19.39 -15.31 -14.40
CA GLN A 330 19.02 -16.37 -13.45
C GLN A 330 17.65 -16.12 -12.79
N GLY A 331 17.27 -14.86 -12.64
CA GLY A 331 16.12 -14.43 -11.87
C GLY A 331 16.43 -14.27 -10.38
N GLY A 332 15.52 -13.57 -9.70
CA GLY A 332 15.68 -13.28 -8.27
C GLY A 332 16.70 -12.19 -7.96
N VAL A 333 17.04 -12.10 -6.69
CA VAL A 333 17.96 -11.10 -6.15
C VAL A 333 19.12 -11.76 -5.41
N THR A 334 20.12 -10.98 -5.08
CA THR A 334 21.21 -11.44 -4.19
C THR A 334 20.64 -11.69 -2.80
N GLN A 335 20.77 -12.93 -2.32
CA GLN A 335 20.25 -13.40 -1.04
C GLN A 335 21.09 -14.57 -0.52
N THR A 336 21.04 -14.86 0.78
CA THR A 336 21.89 -15.88 1.41
C THR A 336 21.10 -17.02 2.07
N GLY A 337 19.77 -16.88 2.18
CA GLY A 337 18.93 -17.74 2.99
C GLY A 337 19.23 -17.65 4.49
N HIS A 338 18.54 -18.49 5.26
CA HIS A 338 18.70 -18.61 6.72
C HIS A 338 19.21 -20.04 7.02
N PRO A 339 20.44 -20.20 7.58
CA PRO A 339 21.02 -21.52 7.72
C PRO A 339 20.29 -22.38 8.77
N ILE A 340 19.71 -21.77 9.80
CA ILE A 340 19.12 -22.46 10.97
C ILE A 340 17.78 -21.81 11.32
N ASN A 341 16.78 -22.65 11.56
CA ASN A 341 15.52 -22.24 12.18
C ASN A 341 15.77 -21.99 13.69
N PRO A 342 15.56 -20.76 14.19
CA PRO A 342 15.91 -20.40 15.57
C PRO A 342 15.05 -21.13 16.62
N SER A 343 13.84 -21.55 16.26
CA SER A 343 12.93 -22.25 17.19
C SER A 343 13.30 -23.73 17.36
N THR A 344 13.84 -24.38 16.33
CA THR A 344 14.19 -25.80 16.35
C THR A 344 15.68 -26.07 16.52
N GLY A 345 16.53 -25.06 16.25
CA GLY A 345 17.98 -25.19 16.21
C GLY A 345 18.51 -26.06 15.05
N LYS A 346 17.67 -26.39 14.05
CA LYS A 346 18.00 -27.23 12.91
C LYS A 346 17.99 -26.44 11.60
N PRO A 347 18.75 -26.87 10.57
CA PRO A 347 18.62 -26.34 9.22
C PRO A 347 17.18 -26.49 8.69
N TYR A 348 16.76 -25.54 7.84
CA TYR A 348 15.52 -25.71 7.07
C TYR A 348 15.67 -26.84 6.05
N ALA A 349 14.64 -27.66 5.93
CA ALA A 349 14.63 -28.72 4.90
C ALA A 349 14.54 -28.12 3.51
N PRO A 350 15.41 -28.48 2.55
CA PRO A 350 15.33 -28.00 1.18
C PRO A 350 13.99 -28.34 0.53
N GLN A 351 13.47 -27.42 -0.28
CA GLN A 351 12.26 -27.61 -1.07
C GLN A 351 12.55 -27.26 -2.54
N MET A 352 12.86 -28.30 -3.32
CA MET A 352 13.19 -28.17 -4.74
C MET A 352 11.93 -28.14 -5.59
N VAL A 353 11.69 -27.01 -6.28
CA VAL A 353 10.54 -26.84 -7.18
C VAL A 353 10.98 -26.25 -8.52
N PRO A 354 10.23 -26.48 -9.64
CA PRO A 354 10.47 -25.77 -10.89
C PRO A 354 10.39 -24.27 -10.67
N ARG A 355 11.40 -23.53 -11.16
CA ARG A 355 11.41 -22.07 -11.08
C ARG A 355 10.13 -21.43 -11.62
N GLY A 356 9.64 -21.94 -12.77
CA GLY A 356 8.42 -21.43 -13.39
C GLY A 356 7.16 -21.66 -12.56
N ASP A 357 7.08 -22.76 -11.79
CA ASP A 357 5.97 -22.95 -10.86
C ASP A 357 6.04 -21.97 -9.70
N TYR A 358 7.22 -21.83 -9.08
CA TYR A 358 7.40 -20.89 -7.98
C TYR A 358 7.08 -19.45 -8.38
N THR A 359 7.61 -18.95 -9.50
CA THR A 359 7.43 -17.58 -9.95
C THR A 359 5.98 -17.26 -10.32
N ARG A 360 5.24 -18.23 -10.91
CA ARG A 360 3.81 -18.10 -11.20
C ARG A 360 2.98 -18.11 -9.91
N VAL A 361 3.27 -19.04 -9.00
CA VAL A 361 2.58 -19.14 -7.70
C VAL A 361 2.75 -17.86 -6.91
N LEU A 362 3.98 -17.35 -6.77
CA LEU A 362 4.19 -16.12 -6.01
C LEU A 362 3.56 -14.89 -6.68
N ALA A 363 3.55 -14.84 -8.04
CA ALA A 363 2.91 -13.76 -8.77
C ALA A 363 1.39 -13.73 -8.52
N GLU A 364 0.73 -14.89 -8.45
CA GLU A 364 -0.70 -14.98 -8.16
C GLU A 364 -1.03 -14.88 -6.66
N PHE A 365 -0.19 -15.39 -5.77
CA PHE A 365 -0.41 -15.31 -4.32
C PHE A 365 -0.44 -13.84 -3.83
N TRP A 366 0.51 -13.06 -4.26
CA TRP A 366 0.60 -11.64 -3.89
C TRP A 366 -0.20 -10.73 -4.83
N ALA A 367 -0.84 -11.28 -5.89
CA ALA A 367 -1.76 -10.51 -6.69
C ALA A 367 -3.07 -10.28 -5.92
N ASP A 368 -3.64 -9.10 -6.08
CA ASP A 368 -4.98 -8.84 -5.59
C ASP A 368 -5.97 -9.48 -6.57
N GLY A 369 -6.31 -10.74 -6.34
CA GLY A 369 -7.27 -11.50 -7.15
C GLY A 369 -8.65 -11.54 -6.52
N PRO A 370 -9.63 -12.24 -7.14
CA PRO A 370 -10.91 -12.49 -6.53
C PRO A 370 -10.76 -13.12 -5.13
N SER A 371 -11.51 -12.61 -4.18
CA SER A 371 -11.43 -12.97 -2.76
C SER A 371 -10.16 -12.49 -2.04
N SER A 372 -9.40 -11.56 -2.61
CA SER A 372 -8.28 -10.91 -1.94
C SER A 372 -8.75 -9.75 -1.07
N GLU A 373 -8.10 -9.59 0.06
CA GLU A 373 -8.27 -8.45 0.96
C GLU A 373 -7.43 -7.22 0.59
N THR A 374 -6.85 -7.19 -0.60
CA THR A 374 -5.90 -6.19 -1.11
C THR A 374 -4.60 -6.08 -0.26
N PRO A 375 -3.51 -5.45 -0.75
CA PRO A 375 -2.21 -5.49 -0.06
C PRO A 375 -2.23 -5.07 1.41
N PRO A 376 -2.94 -4.02 1.83
CA PRO A 376 -3.00 -3.68 3.25
C PRO A 376 -3.70 -4.75 4.09
N GLY A 377 -4.76 -5.38 3.57
CA GLY A 377 -5.49 -6.45 4.26
C GLY A 377 -4.69 -7.74 4.38
N HIS A 378 -3.80 -8.07 3.43
CA HIS A 378 -2.89 -9.22 3.54
C HIS A 378 -2.08 -9.19 4.84
N TRP A 379 -1.61 -8.01 5.25
CA TRP A 379 -0.82 -7.90 6.48
C TRP A 379 -1.66 -8.03 7.74
N PHE A 380 -2.96 -7.74 7.68
CA PHE A 380 -3.89 -8.09 8.75
C PHE A 380 -4.14 -9.60 8.80
N SER A 381 -4.28 -10.27 7.65
CA SER A 381 -4.39 -11.74 7.59
C SER A 381 -3.13 -12.41 8.12
N ILE A 382 -1.94 -11.90 7.82
CA ILE A 382 -0.66 -12.38 8.36
C ILE A 382 -0.58 -12.12 9.89
N ALA A 383 -0.99 -10.94 10.37
CA ALA A 383 -1.05 -10.65 11.80
C ALA A 383 -1.99 -11.61 12.54
N ASN A 384 -3.13 -11.94 11.92
CA ASN A 384 -4.07 -12.93 12.43
C ASN A 384 -3.48 -14.34 12.45
N TYR A 385 -2.77 -14.75 11.40
CA TYR A 385 -2.03 -16.01 11.35
C TYR A 385 -0.98 -16.11 12.46
N VAL A 386 -0.23 -15.03 12.69
CA VAL A 386 0.77 -14.94 13.78
C VAL A 386 0.10 -15.07 15.15
N ALA A 387 -1.01 -14.36 15.37
CA ALA A 387 -1.73 -14.40 16.65
C ALA A 387 -2.33 -15.78 16.97
N ASP A 388 -2.70 -16.54 15.92
CA ASP A 388 -3.27 -17.89 16.06
C ASP A 388 -2.21 -18.98 16.19
N HIS A 389 -0.93 -18.67 15.95
CA HIS A 389 0.13 -19.67 15.97
C HIS A 389 0.43 -20.14 17.41
N PRO A 390 0.47 -21.47 17.71
CA PRO A 390 0.62 -21.98 19.07
C PRO A 390 1.92 -21.59 19.78
N ALA A 391 2.98 -21.25 19.03
CA ALA A 391 4.24 -20.77 19.60
C ALA A 391 4.24 -19.25 19.86
N HIS A 392 3.18 -18.53 19.47
CA HIS A 392 3.10 -17.09 19.69
C HIS A 392 2.78 -16.76 21.15
N GLN A 393 3.51 -15.79 21.71
CA GLN A 393 3.22 -15.20 23.00
C GLN A 393 2.76 -13.76 22.81
N ARG A 394 1.59 -13.40 23.37
CA ARG A 394 1.03 -12.04 23.28
C ARG A 394 1.77 -11.06 24.19
N LYS A 395 3.08 -10.95 24.01
CA LYS A 395 3.94 -10.02 24.74
C LYS A 395 4.32 -8.86 23.84
N PHE A 396 3.92 -7.66 24.22
CA PHE A 396 4.25 -6.46 23.47
C PHE A 396 5.77 -6.27 23.39
N LYS A 397 6.31 -6.15 22.18
CA LYS A 397 7.78 -6.12 21.91
C LYS A 397 8.51 -7.37 22.40
N GLY A 398 7.83 -8.50 22.53
CA GLY A 398 8.38 -9.76 23.05
C GLY A 398 8.71 -9.73 24.56
N GLN A 399 8.24 -8.72 25.29
CA GLN A 399 8.64 -8.48 26.66
C GLN A 399 7.44 -8.27 27.61
N GLY A 400 7.67 -8.33 28.91
CA GLY A 400 6.65 -8.08 29.92
C GLY A 400 5.66 -9.22 30.11
N GLU A 401 4.52 -8.89 30.71
CA GLU A 401 3.41 -9.83 30.93
C GLU A 401 2.66 -10.13 29.65
N GLU A 402 2.04 -11.29 29.59
CA GLU A 402 1.22 -11.67 28.45
C GLU A 402 -0.09 -10.88 28.47
N LEU A 403 -0.39 -10.19 27.37
CA LEU A 403 -1.61 -9.43 27.20
C LEU A 403 -2.81 -10.37 27.00
N THR A 404 -3.99 -9.90 27.37
CA THR A 404 -5.25 -10.57 26.96
C THR A 404 -5.36 -10.59 25.44
N SER A 405 -6.09 -11.54 24.86
CA SER A 405 -6.32 -11.59 23.41
C SER A 405 -6.95 -10.29 22.89
N LEU A 406 -7.90 -9.72 23.64
CA LEU A 406 -8.52 -8.45 23.24
C LEU A 406 -7.52 -7.29 23.21
N GLU A 407 -6.69 -7.16 24.22
CA GLU A 407 -5.70 -6.09 24.32
C GLU A 407 -4.62 -6.22 23.23
N TRP A 408 -4.14 -7.44 22.99
CA TRP A 408 -3.20 -7.73 21.91
C TRP A 408 -3.79 -7.32 20.55
N ASP A 409 -5.00 -7.75 20.24
CA ASP A 409 -5.67 -7.51 18.96
C ASP A 409 -5.90 -6.01 18.73
N VAL A 410 -6.46 -5.28 19.70
CA VAL A 410 -6.73 -3.84 19.52
C VAL A 410 -5.45 -3.03 19.37
N LYS A 411 -4.38 -3.36 20.09
CA LYS A 411 -3.07 -2.68 19.97
C LYS A 411 -2.40 -3.00 18.63
N THR A 412 -2.43 -4.27 18.22
CA THR A 412 -1.87 -4.73 16.95
C THR A 412 -2.58 -4.06 15.77
N TYR A 413 -3.91 -4.11 15.73
CA TYR A 413 -4.67 -3.52 14.63
C TYR A 413 -4.54 -2.00 14.60
N PHE A 414 -4.48 -1.33 15.74
CA PHE A 414 -4.30 0.12 15.80
C PHE A 414 -3.00 0.57 15.14
N ILE A 415 -1.85 -0.02 15.51
CA ILE A 415 -0.56 0.32 14.91
C ILE A 415 -0.51 -0.10 13.44
N LEU A 416 -0.92 -1.34 13.14
CA LEU A 416 -0.88 -1.87 11.77
C LEU A 416 -1.81 -1.09 10.85
N GLY A 417 -3.03 -0.76 11.30
CA GLY A 417 -3.98 0.03 10.53
C GLY A 417 -3.47 1.43 10.21
N GLY A 418 -2.89 2.11 11.22
CA GLY A 418 -2.25 3.40 11.02
C GLY A 418 -1.08 3.35 10.05
N ALA A 419 -0.22 2.34 10.19
CA ALA A 419 0.92 2.13 9.31
C ALA A 419 0.52 1.82 7.86
N MET A 420 -0.50 0.98 7.65
CA MET A 420 -1.03 0.70 6.30
C MET A 420 -1.66 1.95 5.68
N HIS A 421 -2.35 2.76 6.48
CA HIS A 421 -2.91 4.02 6.02
C HIS A 421 -1.83 5.00 5.57
N ASP A 422 -0.78 5.19 6.35
CA ASP A 422 0.36 6.03 5.99
C ASP A 422 1.10 5.53 4.75
N ALA A 423 1.24 4.21 4.60
CA ALA A 423 1.80 3.60 3.39
C ALA A 423 0.95 3.91 2.15
N ALA A 424 -0.38 3.91 2.27
CA ALA A 424 -1.30 4.29 1.19
C ALA A 424 -1.16 5.77 0.83
N VAL A 425 -1.18 6.67 1.82
CA VAL A 425 -1.03 8.12 1.63
C VAL A 425 0.29 8.42 0.92
N THR A 426 1.38 7.84 1.39
CA THR A 426 2.72 8.03 0.81
C THR A 426 2.81 7.48 -0.61
N ALA A 427 2.46 6.20 -0.82
CA ALA A 427 2.64 5.57 -2.12
C ALA A 427 1.77 6.23 -3.20
N TRP A 428 0.53 6.59 -2.88
CA TRP A 428 -0.35 7.23 -3.88
C TRP A 428 -0.09 8.72 -4.07
N GLY A 429 0.41 9.43 -3.06
CA GLY A 429 0.95 10.78 -3.24
C GLY A 429 2.10 10.80 -4.25
N ILE A 430 3.05 9.87 -4.12
CA ILE A 430 4.15 9.68 -5.07
C ILE A 430 3.63 9.30 -6.47
N LYS A 431 2.69 8.34 -6.56
CA LYS A 431 2.08 7.91 -7.82
C LYS A 431 1.36 9.05 -8.54
N GLY A 432 0.61 9.85 -7.82
CA GLY A 432 -0.12 10.99 -8.39
C GLY A 432 0.81 12.07 -8.93
N TRP A 433 1.91 12.36 -8.23
CA TRP A 433 2.89 13.35 -8.67
C TRP A 433 3.73 12.89 -9.85
N TYR A 434 4.44 11.74 -9.70
CA TYR A 434 5.34 11.26 -10.75
C TYR A 434 4.59 10.69 -11.95
N ASP A 435 3.39 10.14 -11.72
CA ASP A 435 2.55 9.62 -12.78
C ASP A 435 3.34 8.68 -13.73
N TYR A 436 4.20 7.82 -13.16
CA TYR A 436 5.20 7.07 -13.89
C TYR A 436 4.63 5.88 -14.64
N VAL A 437 5.20 5.61 -15.81
CA VAL A 437 4.76 4.56 -16.75
C VAL A 437 4.75 3.15 -16.13
N ARG A 438 3.88 2.27 -16.65
CA ARG A 438 3.83 0.84 -16.34
C ARG A 438 4.59 -0.01 -17.35
N PRO A 439 5.10 -1.21 -16.96
CA PRO A 439 5.89 -2.07 -17.86
C PRO A 439 5.21 -2.41 -19.18
N VAL A 440 3.90 -2.70 -19.20
CA VAL A 440 3.19 -3.02 -20.44
C VAL A 440 3.26 -1.90 -21.46
N SER A 441 3.14 -0.66 -21.02
CA SER A 441 3.24 0.52 -21.90
C SER A 441 4.70 0.77 -22.32
N ALA A 442 5.64 0.72 -21.38
CA ALA A 442 7.05 1.00 -21.65
C ALA A 442 7.69 -0.05 -22.57
N ILE A 443 7.49 -1.35 -22.27
CA ILE A 443 8.08 -2.45 -23.06
C ILE A 443 7.51 -2.45 -24.49
N ARG A 444 6.19 -2.30 -24.65
CA ARG A 444 5.58 -2.22 -26.00
C ARG A 444 6.03 -0.98 -26.76
N TYR A 445 6.16 0.17 -26.08
CA TYR A 445 6.66 1.40 -26.70
C TYR A 445 8.11 1.22 -27.19
N MET A 446 9.02 0.76 -26.33
CA MET A 446 10.42 0.51 -26.70
C MET A 446 10.52 -0.55 -27.79
N GLY A 447 9.72 -1.64 -27.71
CA GLY A 447 9.63 -2.68 -28.75
C GLY A 447 9.18 -2.13 -30.10
N THR A 448 8.23 -1.19 -30.12
CA THR A 448 7.78 -0.50 -31.34
C THR A 448 8.89 0.41 -31.92
N LYS A 449 9.72 1.04 -31.05
CA LYS A 449 10.85 1.86 -31.47
C LYS A 449 12.01 1.04 -32.06
N GLY A 450 12.19 -0.20 -31.61
CA GLY A 450 13.26 -1.08 -32.06
C GLY A 450 14.29 -1.38 -30.97
N GLN A 451 15.59 -1.53 -31.36
CA GLN A 451 16.68 -1.82 -30.46
C GLN A 451 17.64 -0.62 -30.31
N SER A 452 18.29 -0.51 -29.14
CA SER A 452 19.20 0.59 -28.81
C SER A 452 20.66 0.17 -28.67
N SER A 453 21.01 -1.11 -28.87
CA SER A 453 22.36 -1.66 -28.59
C SER A 453 23.35 -1.51 -29.73
N ASP A 454 22.90 -1.60 -31.01
CA ASP A 454 23.78 -1.56 -32.16
C ASP A 454 23.19 -0.73 -33.30
N ASN A 455 23.80 0.41 -33.57
CA ASN A 455 23.36 1.33 -34.62
C ASN A 455 23.59 0.83 -36.05
N LYS A 456 24.26 -0.31 -36.21
CA LYS A 456 24.45 -0.97 -37.52
C LYS A 456 23.33 -1.96 -37.84
N LEU A 457 22.61 -2.41 -36.84
CA LEU A 457 21.47 -3.29 -37.02
C LEU A 457 20.21 -2.51 -37.43
N SER A 458 19.32 -3.19 -38.15
CA SER A 458 18.01 -2.60 -38.49
C SER A 458 17.20 -2.22 -37.26
N HIS A 459 16.26 -1.30 -37.42
CA HIS A 459 15.39 -0.81 -36.35
C HIS A 459 16.18 -0.25 -35.13
N PHE A 460 17.32 0.38 -35.38
CA PHE A 460 18.02 1.10 -34.31
C PHE A 460 17.24 2.35 -33.91
N SER A 461 17.07 2.52 -32.61
CA SER A 461 16.49 3.71 -32.00
C SER A 461 17.07 3.91 -30.60
N ALA A 462 17.47 5.14 -30.27
CA ALA A 462 17.92 5.47 -28.94
C ALA A 462 16.87 5.22 -27.84
N GLN A 463 15.58 5.15 -28.23
CA GLN A 463 14.46 4.82 -27.35
C GLN A 463 14.05 3.33 -27.41
N GLY A 464 14.81 2.48 -28.11
CA GLY A 464 14.54 1.06 -28.23
C GLY A 464 14.96 0.25 -27.01
N MET A 465 14.71 -1.07 -27.06
CA MET A 465 15.14 -2.01 -26.03
C MET A 465 16.65 -2.32 -26.15
N GLN A 466 17.31 -2.60 -25.04
CA GLN A 466 18.66 -3.12 -25.02
C GLN A 466 18.65 -4.62 -25.35
N LEU A 467 19.51 -5.06 -26.26
CA LEU A 467 19.62 -6.47 -26.63
C LEU A 467 20.27 -7.28 -25.49
N VAL A 468 19.68 -8.40 -25.15
CA VAL A 468 20.18 -9.34 -24.14
C VAL A 468 20.21 -10.73 -24.79
N PRO A 469 21.39 -11.31 -25.04
CA PRO A 469 21.52 -12.57 -25.75
C PRO A 469 20.65 -13.69 -25.12
N GLY A 470 19.86 -14.38 -25.93
CA GLY A 470 18.94 -15.45 -25.50
C GLY A 470 17.62 -14.95 -24.89
N LEU A 471 17.44 -13.65 -24.65
CA LEU A 471 16.26 -13.07 -23.98
C LEU A 471 15.64 -11.90 -24.78
N ILE A 472 16.44 -10.99 -25.32
CA ILE A 472 15.99 -9.87 -26.15
C ILE A 472 16.90 -9.81 -27.37
N GLU A 473 16.34 -10.09 -28.54
CA GLU A 473 17.09 -10.18 -29.81
C GLU A 473 16.31 -9.54 -30.96
N THR A 474 16.95 -9.37 -32.08
CA THR A 474 16.25 -9.03 -33.33
C THR A 474 15.79 -10.28 -34.08
N VAL A 475 14.63 -10.19 -34.73
CA VAL A 475 14.08 -11.28 -35.57
C VAL A 475 15.05 -11.53 -36.75
N GLN A 476 15.52 -12.77 -36.89
CA GLN A 476 16.42 -13.20 -37.95
C GLN A 476 15.65 -13.91 -39.07
N PRO A 477 16.21 -14.05 -40.28
CA PRO A 477 15.54 -14.75 -41.38
C PRO A 477 15.15 -16.20 -41.09
N ALA A 478 15.87 -16.89 -40.18
CA ALA A 478 15.60 -18.24 -39.77
C ALA A 478 14.52 -18.38 -38.67
N ASP A 479 14.10 -17.26 -38.06
CA ASP A 479 13.09 -17.29 -37.01
C ASP A 479 11.71 -17.58 -37.55
N THR A 480 10.92 -18.36 -36.83
CA THR A 480 9.51 -18.61 -37.15
C THR A 480 8.68 -17.33 -37.22
N LEU A 481 9.04 -16.30 -36.46
CA LEU A 481 8.44 -14.98 -36.48
C LEU A 481 8.67 -14.23 -37.82
N SER A 482 9.75 -14.54 -38.55
CA SER A 482 10.03 -13.92 -39.86
C SER A 482 9.07 -14.39 -40.96
N TRP A 483 8.41 -15.55 -40.79
CA TRP A 483 7.52 -16.14 -41.79
C TRP A 483 6.12 -15.49 -41.81
N ALA A 484 5.79 -14.74 -40.77
CA ALA A 484 4.54 -13.99 -40.70
C ALA A 484 4.57 -12.76 -41.60
N LYS A 485 4.53 -12.99 -42.93
CA LYS A 485 4.31 -11.95 -43.99
C LYS A 485 5.49 -10.99 -44.26
N GLY A 486 6.73 -11.33 -43.91
CA GLY A 486 7.92 -10.55 -44.36
C GLY A 486 8.12 -9.18 -43.70
N GLY A 487 7.21 -8.73 -42.83
CA GLY A 487 7.25 -7.41 -42.18
C GLY A 487 7.95 -7.36 -40.80
N ASP A 488 8.27 -8.52 -40.21
CA ASP A 488 8.78 -8.56 -38.83
C ASP A 488 10.31 -8.77 -38.76
N LEU A 489 10.97 -8.95 -39.90
CA LEU A 489 12.44 -9.08 -39.96
C LEU A 489 13.14 -7.86 -39.34
N GLY A 490 14.04 -8.11 -38.40
CA GLY A 490 14.80 -7.06 -37.71
C GLY A 490 14.06 -6.37 -36.57
N LYS A 491 12.74 -6.59 -36.37
CA LYS A 491 12.04 -6.14 -35.18
C LYS A 491 12.60 -6.81 -33.92
N VAL A 492 12.34 -6.22 -32.77
CA VAL A 492 12.75 -6.79 -31.49
C VAL A 492 11.79 -7.92 -31.10
N LYS A 493 12.35 -9.09 -30.79
CA LYS A 493 11.68 -10.23 -30.17
C LYS A 493 12.18 -10.42 -28.75
N VAL A 494 11.29 -10.85 -27.87
CA VAL A 494 11.59 -11.18 -26.48
C VAL A 494 11.21 -12.63 -26.19
N ARG A 495 12.02 -13.32 -25.38
CA ARG A 495 11.67 -14.63 -24.85
C ARG A 495 10.84 -14.40 -23.60
N ALA A 496 9.55 -14.65 -23.67
CA ALA A 496 8.60 -14.28 -22.63
C ALA A 496 7.41 -15.24 -22.56
N TRP A 497 6.64 -15.15 -21.49
CA TRP A 497 5.32 -15.76 -21.41
C TRP A 497 4.47 -15.30 -22.60
N ARG A 498 3.89 -16.27 -23.31
CA ARG A 498 3.26 -16.02 -24.61
C ARG A 498 1.92 -15.27 -24.54
N GLY A 499 1.41 -15.06 -23.32
CA GLY A 499 0.22 -14.28 -23.08
C GLY A 499 -1.10 -15.09 -23.12
N PRO A 500 -2.22 -14.43 -22.78
CA PRO A 500 -3.50 -15.10 -22.55
C PRO A 500 -4.10 -15.72 -23.80
N ASN A 501 -3.74 -15.28 -25.01
CA ASN A 501 -4.23 -15.85 -26.26
C ASN A 501 -3.82 -17.32 -26.47
N TYR A 502 -2.85 -17.82 -25.72
CA TYR A 502 -2.40 -19.21 -25.72
C TYR A 502 -3.10 -20.06 -24.67
N ILE A 503 -4.09 -19.50 -23.93
CA ILE A 503 -4.79 -20.17 -22.83
C ILE A 503 -6.29 -20.22 -23.15
N PRO A 504 -6.73 -21.18 -23.99
CA PRO A 504 -8.16 -21.32 -24.29
C PRO A 504 -8.99 -21.76 -23.07
N ASN A 505 -8.38 -22.46 -22.11
CA ASN A 505 -9.00 -22.88 -20.85
C ASN A 505 -7.97 -22.84 -19.72
N PRO A 506 -8.05 -21.88 -18.78
CA PRO A 506 -7.09 -21.75 -17.68
C PRO A 506 -7.00 -22.97 -16.75
N ALA A 507 -8.04 -23.81 -16.69
CA ALA A 507 -8.02 -25.01 -15.84
C ALA A 507 -7.19 -26.16 -16.43
N THR A 508 -6.91 -26.13 -17.73
CA THR A 508 -6.29 -27.28 -18.45
C THR A 508 -5.19 -26.90 -19.42
N THR A 509 -4.88 -25.61 -19.53
CA THR A 509 -3.85 -25.09 -20.44
C THR A 509 -3.02 -23.99 -19.80
N TYR A 510 -1.73 -23.96 -20.17
CA TYR A 510 -0.83 -22.86 -19.83
C TYR A 510 -0.17 -22.31 -21.11
N ALA A 511 0.15 -21.02 -21.12
CA ALA A 511 0.74 -20.39 -22.30
C ALA A 511 2.16 -20.89 -22.58
N GLY A 512 2.94 -21.14 -21.54
CA GLY A 512 4.37 -21.39 -21.64
C GLY A 512 5.16 -20.16 -22.12
N VAL A 513 6.47 -20.34 -22.29
CA VAL A 513 7.40 -19.31 -22.73
C VAL A 513 7.83 -19.57 -24.17
N GLY A 514 8.02 -18.51 -24.93
CA GLY A 514 8.51 -18.55 -26.30
C GLY A 514 8.95 -17.19 -26.81
N TRP A 515 9.48 -17.15 -28.02
CA TRP A 515 9.79 -15.90 -28.70
C TRP A 515 8.49 -15.24 -29.18
N ILE A 516 8.30 -13.98 -28.79
CA ILE A 516 7.21 -13.12 -29.23
C ILE A 516 7.79 -11.76 -29.66
N LEU A 517 7.07 -10.99 -30.47
CA LEU A 517 7.46 -9.61 -30.75
C LEU A 517 7.30 -8.75 -29.48
N ALA A 518 8.30 -7.91 -29.16
CA ALA A 518 8.28 -7.05 -27.98
C ALA A 518 7.09 -6.10 -27.97
N GLU A 519 6.68 -5.62 -29.15
CA GLU A 519 5.49 -4.76 -29.33
C GLU A 519 4.17 -5.45 -28.96
N GLY A 520 4.16 -6.78 -28.83
CA GLY A 520 3.03 -7.60 -28.38
C GLY A 520 3.17 -8.15 -26.97
N TRP A 521 4.16 -7.70 -26.19
CA TRP A 521 4.44 -8.24 -24.86
C TRP A 521 3.26 -8.10 -23.87
N TRP A 522 3.03 -9.15 -23.06
CA TRP A 522 2.02 -9.19 -22.01
C TRP A 522 2.65 -9.45 -20.66
N PRO A 523 2.22 -8.74 -19.58
CA PRO A 523 2.53 -9.13 -18.21
C PRO A 523 1.84 -10.44 -17.84
N TYR A 524 2.36 -11.17 -16.86
CA TYR A 524 1.68 -12.34 -16.30
C TYR A 524 0.48 -11.90 -15.46
N GLN A 525 -0.60 -11.56 -16.16
CA GLN A 525 -1.85 -11.03 -15.63
C GLN A 525 -3.03 -11.53 -16.48
N ARG A 526 -4.24 -11.44 -15.92
CA ARG A 526 -5.48 -11.75 -16.65
C ARG A 526 -5.74 -10.72 -17.76
N PRO A 527 -6.34 -11.13 -18.90
CA PRO A 527 -6.66 -10.20 -19.98
C PRO A 527 -7.69 -9.15 -19.57
N THR A 528 -8.50 -9.43 -18.55
CA THR A 528 -9.47 -8.51 -17.95
C THR A 528 -8.88 -7.56 -16.91
N PHE A 529 -7.61 -7.76 -16.54
CA PHE A 529 -6.86 -6.94 -15.59
C PHE A 529 -5.37 -7.00 -15.90
N VAL A 530 -4.94 -6.30 -16.93
CA VAL A 530 -3.57 -6.38 -17.48
C VAL A 530 -2.54 -5.64 -16.59
N SER A 531 -2.95 -4.53 -15.99
CA SER A 531 -2.14 -3.77 -15.04
C SER A 531 -3.07 -2.96 -14.13
N PRO A 532 -2.70 -2.74 -12.86
CA PRO A 532 -3.49 -1.89 -11.98
C PRO A 532 -3.69 -0.48 -12.57
N PRO A 533 -4.89 0.11 -12.46
CA PRO A 533 -5.21 1.40 -13.08
C PRO A 533 -4.65 2.59 -12.27
N PHE A 534 -3.34 2.65 -12.12
CA PHE A 534 -2.58 3.73 -11.47
C PHE A 534 -1.09 3.62 -11.81
N ALA A 535 -0.36 4.73 -11.65
CA ALA A 535 1.06 4.84 -11.99
C ALA A 535 1.97 3.80 -11.31
N GLY A 536 3.14 3.56 -11.90
CA GLY A 536 4.11 2.56 -11.44
C GLY A 536 4.80 2.96 -10.14
N LEU A 537 5.52 4.07 -10.14
CA LEU A 537 6.35 4.54 -9.03
C LEU A 537 5.50 5.07 -7.87
N ILE A 538 5.70 4.58 -6.67
CA ILE A 538 6.44 3.42 -6.18
C ILE A 538 5.52 2.20 -6.12
N SER A 539 6.10 0.98 -6.02
CA SER A 539 5.30 -0.22 -5.84
C SER A 539 4.52 -0.19 -4.54
N GLY A 540 3.16 -0.19 -4.65
CA GLY A 540 2.29 -0.24 -3.47
C GLY A 540 2.53 -1.50 -2.64
N HIS A 541 2.67 -2.67 -3.27
CA HIS A 541 2.96 -3.93 -2.59
C HIS A 541 4.28 -3.88 -1.82
N SER A 542 5.35 -3.34 -2.42
CA SER A 542 6.65 -3.21 -1.75
C SER A 542 6.55 -2.28 -0.54
N THR A 543 5.77 -1.19 -0.64
CA THR A 543 5.57 -0.23 0.45
C THR A 543 4.75 -0.84 1.58
N PHE A 544 3.54 -1.37 1.29
CA PHE A 544 2.68 -2.00 2.30
C PHE A 544 3.37 -3.17 2.99
N SER A 545 4.00 -4.05 2.19
CA SER A 545 4.59 -5.26 2.74
C SER A 545 5.79 -4.97 3.64
N ARG A 546 6.68 -4.06 3.25
CA ARG A 546 7.78 -3.69 4.12
C ARG A 546 7.29 -2.98 5.38
N THR A 547 6.28 -2.10 5.26
CA THR A 547 5.64 -1.44 6.40
C THR A 547 5.06 -2.47 7.39
N GLY A 548 4.30 -3.46 6.89
CA GLY A 548 3.72 -4.51 7.71
C GLY A 548 4.76 -5.39 8.39
N ALA A 549 5.82 -5.77 7.66
CA ALA A 549 6.92 -6.58 8.20
C ALA A 549 7.65 -5.87 9.35
N GLU A 550 7.93 -4.57 9.22
CA GLU A 550 8.55 -3.79 10.29
C GLU A 550 7.63 -3.68 11.51
N VAL A 551 6.34 -3.42 11.29
CA VAL A 551 5.37 -3.34 12.40
C VAL A 551 5.26 -4.66 13.14
N LEU A 552 5.11 -5.79 12.43
CA LEU A 552 5.02 -7.11 13.07
C LEU A 552 6.31 -7.48 13.81
N THR A 553 7.48 -7.19 13.23
CA THR A 553 8.77 -7.40 13.90
C THR A 553 8.84 -6.66 15.24
N MET A 554 8.40 -5.40 15.27
CA MET A 554 8.43 -4.59 16.49
C MET A 554 7.35 -5.01 17.50
N LEU A 555 6.14 -5.38 17.02
CA LEU A 555 5.06 -5.85 17.89
C LEU A 555 5.42 -7.15 18.60
N THR A 556 5.94 -8.13 17.85
CA THR A 556 6.33 -9.44 18.42
C THR A 556 7.66 -9.39 19.14
N GLY A 557 8.51 -8.39 18.86
CA GLY A 557 9.89 -8.31 19.36
C GLY A 557 10.84 -9.32 18.71
N ASP A 558 10.40 -9.98 17.63
CA ASP A 558 11.16 -10.96 16.87
C ASP A 558 10.96 -10.72 15.35
N ALA A 559 12.03 -10.87 14.58
CA ALA A 559 11.97 -10.80 13.13
C ALA A 559 11.36 -12.06 12.51
N TYR A 560 11.47 -13.20 13.19
CA TYR A 560 11.01 -14.49 12.72
C TYR A 560 9.50 -14.68 12.96
N PHE A 561 8.86 -15.43 12.06
CA PHE A 561 7.53 -15.97 12.34
C PHE A 561 7.57 -16.88 13.59
N PRO A 562 6.48 -16.99 14.35
CA PRO A 562 6.40 -17.93 15.45
C PRO A 562 6.71 -19.35 14.99
N GLY A 563 7.51 -20.11 15.79
CA GLY A 563 8.01 -21.40 15.34
C GLY A 563 9.18 -21.33 14.34
N GLY A 564 9.63 -20.11 14.00
CA GLY A 564 10.76 -19.84 13.09
C GLY A 564 10.41 -19.92 11.61
N MET A 565 9.12 -20.09 11.25
CA MET A 565 8.69 -20.16 9.84
C MET A 565 7.18 -19.95 9.72
N GLY A 566 6.77 -19.11 8.76
CA GLY A 566 5.42 -19.06 8.22
C GLY A 566 5.34 -19.81 6.91
N GLU A 567 4.16 -20.36 6.56
CA GLU A 567 4.00 -21.12 5.32
C GLU A 567 2.60 -20.99 4.71
N PHE A 568 2.54 -21.21 3.38
CA PHE A 568 1.30 -21.33 2.62
C PHE A 568 1.45 -22.38 1.53
N VAL A 569 0.47 -23.27 1.38
CA VAL A 569 0.50 -24.39 0.42
C VAL A 569 -0.32 -24.05 -0.83
N ALA A 570 0.35 -23.90 -1.97
CA ALA A 570 -0.28 -23.83 -3.28
C ALA A 570 -0.35 -25.24 -3.89
N LYS A 571 -1.57 -25.80 -3.97
CA LYS A 571 -1.80 -27.16 -4.43
C LYS A 571 -1.63 -27.31 -5.93
N LYS A 572 -1.03 -28.44 -6.34
CA LYS A 572 -0.86 -28.85 -7.74
C LYS A 572 -2.17 -28.75 -8.52
N ASN A 573 -2.13 -28.09 -9.68
CA ASN A 573 -3.25 -27.91 -10.63
C ASN A 573 -4.57 -27.34 -10.04
N GLU A 574 -4.52 -26.81 -8.81
CA GLU A 574 -5.70 -26.23 -8.14
C GLU A 574 -5.51 -24.76 -7.84
N TYR A 575 -4.26 -24.33 -7.64
CA TYR A 575 -3.98 -23.01 -7.09
C TYR A 575 -4.01 -21.90 -8.15
N LEU A 576 -3.29 -22.05 -9.28
CA LEU A 576 -3.22 -21.00 -10.30
C LEU A 576 -4.60 -20.77 -10.96
N LYS A 577 -4.91 -19.50 -11.19
CA LYS A 577 -6.17 -19.06 -11.81
C LYS A 577 -5.98 -18.42 -13.18
N PHE A 578 -4.76 -17.99 -13.51
CA PHE A 578 -4.48 -17.39 -14.81
C PHE A 578 -4.25 -18.46 -15.89
N GLU A 579 -3.69 -19.59 -15.49
CA GLU A 579 -3.41 -20.74 -16.35
C GLU A 579 -3.27 -22.02 -15.51
N GLU A 580 -3.14 -23.19 -16.16
CA GLU A 580 -2.97 -24.48 -15.50
C GLU A 580 -1.70 -24.51 -14.64
N GLY A 581 -1.81 -25.02 -13.42
CA GLY A 581 -0.68 -25.27 -12.52
C GLY A 581 -0.97 -24.98 -11.04
N PRO A 582 0.08 -25.03 -10.22
CA PRO A 582 1.45 -25.44 -10.50
C PRO A 582 1.57 -26.95 -10.81
N SER A 583 2.68 -27.40 -11.41
CA SER A 583 2.88 -28.81 -11.81
C SER A 583 3.11 -29.76 -10.63
N MET A 584 3.37 -29.21 -9.45
CA MET A 584 3.48 -29.91 -8.15
C MET A 584 3.01 -28.98 -7.02
N ASP A 585 2.83 -29.50 -5.81
CA ASP A 585 2.57 -28.66 -4.64
C ASP A 585 3.77 -27.72 -4.41
N VAL A 586 3.50 -26.44 -4.24
CA VAL A 586 4.49 -25.39 -3.92
C VAL A 586 4.17 -24.84 -2.54
N ILE A 587 5.06 -25.05 -1.57
CA ILE A 587 4.88 -24.53 -0.22
C ILE A 587 5.71 -23.25 -0.12
N MET A 588 5.07 -22.09 -0.16
CA MET A 588 5.76 -20.83 0.12
C MET A 588 6.09 -20.77 1.60
N GLN A 589 7.35 -20.47 1.91
CA GLN A 589 7.88 -20.49 3.26
C GLN A 589 8.70 -19.22 3.51
N TRP A 590 8.53 -18.63 4.68
CA TRP A 590 9.23 -17.41 5.10
C TRP A 590 9.79 -17.59 6.51
N ALA A 591 11.11 -17.43 6.69
CA ALA A 591 11.68 -17.41 8.03
C ALA A 591 11.24 -16.13 8.78
N THR A 592 11.40 -14.99 8.15
CA THR A 592 11.13 -13.67 8.73
C THR A 592 9.97 -12.95 8.03
N TYR A 593 9.36 -11.97 8.72
CA TYR A 593 8.38 -11.08 8.10
C TYR A 593 8.97 -10.30 6.91
N ARG A 594 10.27 -9.98 6.96
CA ARG A 594 10.97 -9.33 5.84
C ARG A 594 11.07 -10.23 4.63
N ASP A 595 11.27 -11.54 4.80
CA ASP A 595 11.30 -12.49 3.68
C ASP A 595 9.95 -12.52 2.94
N ALA A 596 8.85 -12.53 3.69
CA ALA A 596 7.50 -12.44 3.11
C ALA A 596 7.31 -11.10 2.36
N SER A 597 7.77 -9.99 2.93
CA SER A 597 7.75 -8.68 2.28
C SER A 597 8.58 -8.64 0.99
N ASP A 598 9.78 -9.21 1.02
CA ASP A 598 10.67 -9.24 -0.15
C ASP A 598 10.08 -10.13 -1.25
N GLN A 599 9.47 -11.24 -0.90
CA GLN A 599 8.76 -12.10 -1.85
C GLN A 599 7.57 -11.36 -2.48
N SER A 600 6.77 -10.64 -1.68
CA SER A 600 5.68 -9.79 -2.19
C SER A 600 6.18 -8.76 -3.19
N SER A 601 7.32 -8.13 -2.92
CA SER A 601 7.95 -7.17 -3.81
C SER A 601 8.37 -7.79 -5.14
N LEU A 602 9.08 -8.93 -5.09
CA LEU A 602 9.57 -9.64 -6.28
C LEU A 602 8.41 -10.20 -7.13
N SER A 603 7.30 -10.56 -6.50
CA SER A 603 6.09 -11.04 -7.21
C SER A 603 5.60 -10.06 -8.26
N ARG A 604 5.80 -8.75 -8.04
CA ARG A 604 5.34 -7.70 -8.96
C ARG A 604 6.20 -7.60 -10.22
N ILE A 605 7.49 -7.96 -10.10
CA ILE A 605 8.43 -7.98 -11.23
C ILE A 605 8.12 -9.19 -12.13
N TRP A 606 7.99 -10.40 -11.57
CA TRP A 606 7.57 -11.58 -12.33
C TRP A 606 6.13 -11.47 -12.84
N GLY A 607 5.25 -10.83 -12.09
CA GLY A 607 3.89 -10.47 -12.54
C GLY A 607 3.85 -9.43 -13.66
N GLY A 608 5.01 -8.81 -13.99
CA GLY A 608 5.17 -7.91 -15.13
C GLY A 608 4.56 -6.52 -14.94
N ILE A 609 4.37 -6.03 -13.71
CA ILE A 609 3.64 -4.78 -13.44
C ILE A 609 4.44 -3.70 -12.71
N HIS A 610 5.65 -4.02 -12.25
CA HIS A 610 6.60 -3.07 -11.66
C HIS A 610 8.04 -3.40 -12.05
N PRO A 611 8.89 -2.42 -12.41
CA PRO A 611 10.32 -2.58 -12.55
C PRO A 611 11.06 -2.42 -11.20
N PRO A 612 12.36 -2.74 -11.12
CA PRO A 612 13.21 -2.48 -9.94
C PRO A 612 13.16 -1.04 -9.41
N ALA A 613 13.06 -0.05 -10.30
CA ALA A 613 12.95 1.36 -9.93
C ALA A 613 11.70 1.70 -9.11
N ASP A 614 10.64 0.91 -9.22
CA ASP A 614 9.43 1.06 -8.40
C ASP A 614 9.54 0.28 -7.08
N ASP A 615 10.29 -0.83 -7.08
CA ASP A 615 10.39 -1.79 -5.98
C ASP A 615 11.26 -1.27 -4.83
N ILE A 616 12.52 -0.96 -5.12
CA ILE A 616 13.51 -0.59 -4.08
C ILE A 616 13.08 0.64 -3.28
N PRO A 617 12.66 1.77 -3.91
CA PRO A 617 12.16 2.91 -3.15
C PRO A 617 10.95 2.56 -2.29
N GLY A 618 10.06 1.67 -2.79
CA GLY A 618 8.91 1.19 -2.04
C GLY A 618 9.30 0.46 -0.76
N ARG A 619 10.29 -0.46 -0.82
CA ARG A 619 10.82 -1.15 0.36
C ARG A 619 11.49 -0.18 1.34
N MET A 620 12.33 0.73 0.85
CA MET A 620 13.05 1.70 1.70
C MET A 620 12.11 2.65 2.43
N ILE A 621 11.08 3.14 1.74
CA ILE A 621 10.06 4.02 2.31
C ILE A 621 9.16 3.25 3.26
N GLY A 622 8.75 2.03 2.90
CA GLY A 622 7.94 1.17 3.77
C GLY A 622 8.61 0.87 5.11
N GLU A 623 9.93 0.66 5.12
CA GLU A 623 10.71 0.50 6.36
C GLU A 623 10.62 1.75 7.27
N LYS A 624 10.77 2.95 6.69
CA LYS A 624 10.67 4.22 7.44
C LYS A 624 9.27 4.38 8.04
N ILE A 625 8.23 4.16 7.22
CA ILE A 625 6.83 4.30 7.64
C ILE A 625 6.51 3.31 8.76
N GLY A 626 6.86 2.03 8.62
CA GLY A 626 6.57 1.01 9.62
C GLY A 626 7.17 1.35 10.99
N LYS A 627 8.45 1.76 11.01
CA LYS A 627 9.14 2.19 12.23
C LYS A 627 8.53 3.45 12.85
N ALA A 628 8.21 4.45 12.03
CA ALA A 628 7.63 5.70 12.50
C ALA A 628 6.20 5.50 13.05
N ALA A 629 5.37 4.74 12.34
CA ALA A 629 4.00 4.44 12.77
C ALA A 629 3.98 3.62 14.07
N PHE A 630 4.90 2.65 14.22
CA PHE A 630 5.03 1.91 15.47
C PHE A 630 5.40 2.84 16.63
N ALA A 631 6.47 3.63 16.47
CA ALA A 631 6.95 4.55 17.50
C ALA A 631 5.90 5.61 17.87
N PHE A 632 5.08 6.03 16.91
CA PHE A 632 3.96 6.94 17.16
C PHE A 632 2.81 6.24 17.90
N GLY A 633 2.38 5.06 17.43
CA GLY A 633 1.23 4.34 17.99
C GLY A 633 1.47 3.83 19.41
N GLU A 634 2.70 3.35 19.75
CA GLU A 634 3.02 2.87 21.10
C GLU A 634 2.89 3.95 22.17
N GLN A 635 3.01 5.24 21.82
CA GLN A 635 2.86 6.35 22.77
C GLN A 635 1.45 6.42 23.38
N TYR A 636 0.44 5.91 22.69
CA TYR A 636 -0.94 5.87 23.18
C TYR A 636 -1.20 4.77 24.20
N PHE A 637 -0.28 3.81 24.37
CA PHE A 637 -0.43 2.70 25.29
C PHE A 637 -0.09 3.06 26.76
N SER A 638 0.42 4.27 26.99
CA SER A 638 0.75 4.76 28.32
C SER A 638 0.40 6.24 28.49
N LYS A 639 -0.22 6.61 29.61
CA LYS A 639 -0.50 8.01 29.98
C LYS A 639 0.74 8.81 30.39
N THR A 640 1.87 8.14 30.64
CA THR A 640 3.15 8.80 30.98
C THR A 640 3.86 9.37 29.75
N SER A 641 3.54 8.87 28.56
CA SER A 641 3.99 9.45 27.30
C SER A 641 3.03 10.53 26.84
N THR A 642 3.54 11.69 26.44
CA THR A 642 2.75 12.70 25.71
C THR A 642 2.94 12.38 24.23
N PRO A 643 1.90 11.87 23.53
CA PRO A 643 2.00 11.62 22.10
C PRO A 643 2.28 12.96 21.39
N THR A 644 3.48 13.09 20.83
CA THR A 644 3.79 14.19 19.93
C THR A 644 3.18 13.87 18.58
N ARG A 645 2.02 14.43 18.31
CA ARG A 645 1.55 14.61 16.95
C ARG A 645 2.33 15.76 16.33
N ASP A 646 3.32 15.45 15.53
CA ASP A 646 3.70 16.34 14.44
C ASP A 646 2.68 16.17 13.30
N GLY A 647 1.40 16.24 13.63
CA GLY A 647 0.39 16.52 12.62
C GLY A 647 0.79 17.82 11.97
N LEU A 648 0.68 17.93 10.66
CA LEU A 648 0.73 19.21 9.96
C LEU A 648 -0.07 20.17 10.82
N SER A 649 0.63 21.06 11.54
CA SER A 649 -0.07 22.00 12.38
C SER A 649 -1.00 22.78 11.47
N ASP A 650 -2.21 23.04 11.91
CA ASP A 650 -3.14 23.92 11.19
C ASP A 650 -2.45 25.19 10.74
N PHE A 651 -1.45 25.61 11.49
CA PHE A 651 -0.70 26.82 11.27
C PHE A 651 0.27 26.74 10.08
N GLN A 652 0.95 25.61 9.87
CA GLN A 652 1.89 25.45 8.73
C GLN A 652 1.16 25.18 7.40
N ASN A 653 -0.05 24.61 7.46
CA ASN A 653 -0.89 24.35 6.29
C ASN A 653 -1.87 25.48 5.97
N MET A 654 -1.87 26.54 6.74
CA MET A 654 -2.74 27.68 6.46
C MET A 654 -2.43 28.27 5.08
N ALA A 655 -3.45 28.35 4.25
CA ALA A 655 -3.43 29.09 3.00
C ALA A 655 -3.32 30.59 3.29
N VAL A 656 -2.15 31.00 3.82
CA VAL A 656 -1.90 32.44 4.11
C VAL A 656 -1.69 33.15 2.79
N LYS A 657 -2.58 34.08 2.49
CA LYS A 657 -2.42 35.01 1.37
C LYS A 657 -1.92 36.35 1.93
N VAL A 658 -0.90 36.87 1.25
CA VAL A 658 -0.34 38.19 1.51
C VAL A 658 -0.62 39.04 0.30
N TYR A 659 -1.36 40.14 0.45
CA TYR A 659 -1.66 41.02 -0.67
C TYR A 659 -1.68 42.50 -0.31
N PRO A 660 -1.28 43.39 -1.24
CA PRO A 660 -0.66 43.00 -2.53
C PRO A 660 0.70 42.35 -2.34
N ASN A 661 1.08 41.43 -3.22
CA ASN A 661 2.42 40.87 -3.28
C ASN A 661 2.72 40.50 -4.75
N PRO A 662 3.58 41.24 -5.48
CA PRO A 662 4.52 42.25 -5.01
C PRO A 662 3.84 43.53 -4.42
N ILE A 663 4.56 44.20 -3.50
CA ILE A 663 4.19 45.45 -2.84
C ILE A 663 4.97 46.55 -3.49
N SER A 664 4.29 47.61 -3.99
CA SER A 664 5.01 48.81 -4.42
C SER A 664 5.60 49.56 -3.22
N SER A 665 6.79 50.13 -3.37
CA SER A 665 7.44 50.96 -2.36
C SER A 665 6.60 52.18 -1.94
N SER A 666 5.58 52.54 -2.74
CA SER A 666 4.59 53.57 -2.40
C SER A 666 3.38 53.05 -1.62
N THR A 667 3.18 51.73 -1.59
CA THR A 667 2.05 51.07 -0.89
C THR A 667 2.50 50.80 0.54
N ASN A 668 1.90 51.42 1.52
CA ASN A 668 2.34 51.29 2.93
C ASN A 668 1.65 50.16 3.69
N GLN A 669 0.69 49.44 3.08
CA GLN A 669 -0.11 48.42 3.76
C GLN A 669 -0.15 47.12 3.03
N ILE A 670 -0.04 46.02 3.78
CA ILE A 670 -0.38 44.66 3.35
C ILE A 670 -1.58 44.16 4.18
N LYS A 671 -2.34 43.29 3.57
CA LYS A 671 -3.39 42.49 4.24
C LYS A 671 -3.00 41.05 4.23
N LEU A 672 -3.42 40.35 5.27
CA LEU A 672 -3.22 38.90 5.40
C LEU A 672 -4.58 38.21 5.52
N GLU A 673 -4.85 37.29 4.63
CA GLU A 673 -5.90 36.29 4.85
C GLU A 673 -5.26 35.06 5.49
N ILE A 674 -5.53 34.89 6.78
CA ILE A 674 -5.06 33.76 7.57
C ILE A 674 -6.30 33.08 8.14
N PRO A 675 -6.69 31.89 7.68
CA PRO A 675 -7.79 31.12 8.27
C PRO A 675 -7.33 30.54 9.61
N THR A 676 -7.37 31.34 10.67
CA THR A 676 -6.87 30.97 12.00
C THR A 676 -7.95 31.16 13.07
N THR A 677 -7.90 30.26 14.07
CA THR A 677 -8.65 30.39 15.32
C THR A 677 -7.81 30.98 16.44
N HIS A 678 -6.52 31.28 16.19
CA HIS A 678 -5.63 31.90 17.18
C HIS A 678 -5.98 33.35 17.36
N PRO A 679 -6.26 33.78 18.58
CA PRO A 679 -6.73 35.14 18.82
C PRO A 679 -5.66 36.22 18.57
N VAL A 680 -4.38 35.86 18.70
CA VAL A 680 -3.24 36.77 18.53
C VAL A 680 -2.08 36.06 17.87
N LEU A 681 -1.49 36.65 16.82
CA LEU A 681 -0.31 36.16 16.12
C LEU A 681 0.86 37.13 16.25
N GLN A 682 2.08 36.58 16.24
CA GLN A 682 3.32 37.34 16.14
C GLN A 682 3.85 37.29 14.72
N PHE A 683 4.23 38.44 14.17
CA PHE A 683 4.80 38.59 12.83
C PHE A 683 6.21 39.14 12.92
N GLU A 684 7.14 38.55 12.15
CA GLU A 684 8.52 39.01 12.02
C GLU A 684 8.89 39.19 10.55
N LEU A 685 9.37 40.38 10.19
CA LEU A 685 9.93 40.63 8.87
C LEU A 685 11.43 40.36 8.89
N ILE A 686 11.89 39.54 7.95
CA ILE A 686 13.26 39.03 7.87
C ILE A 686 13.82 39.38 6.48
N ASN A 687 15.06 39.80 6.37
CA ASN A 687 15.72 40.03 5.08
C ASN A 687 16.32 38.73 4.52
N GLN A 688 16.88 38.80 3.33
CA GLN A 688 17.52 37.62 2.66
C GLN A 688 18.72 37.06 3.42
N GLN A 689 19.37 37.82 4.27
CA GLN A 689 20.50 37.42 5.11
C GLN A 689 20.05 36.78 6.42
N GLY A 690 18.73 36.64 6.64
CA GLY A 690 18.15 36.08 7.87
C GLY A 690 18.07 37.06 9.04
N ALA A 691 18.42 38.33 8.84
CA ALA A 691 18.33 39.32 9.89
C ALA A 691 16.87 39.78 10.08
N LYS A 692 16.43 39.79 11.35
CA LYS A 692 15.11 40.28 11.75
C LYS A 692 15.10 41.80 11.68
N LEU A 693 14.19 42.34 10.90
CA LEU A 693 14.05 43.79 10.69
C LEU A 693 12.96 44.39 11.58
N ARG A 694 11.84 43.67 11.76
CA ARG A 694 10.65 44.17 12.46
C ARG A 694 9.87 43.04 13.10
N THR A 695 9.09 43.38 14.13
CA THR A 695 8.20 42.42 14.82
C THR A 695 6.90 43.13 15.17
N TRP A 696 5.78 42.45 14.94
CA TRP A 696 4.45 42.87 15.34
C TRP A 696 3.75 41.74 16.11
N LYS A 697 2.82 42.12 16.98
CA LYS A 697 1.92 41.20 17.65
C LYS A 697 0.50 41.75 17.43
N MET A 698 -0.34 41.00 16.71
CA MET A 698 -1.63 41.50 16.24
C MET A 698 -2.71 40.45 16.42
N ASP A 699 -3.93 40.87 16.68
CA ASP A 699 -5.13 40.07 16.64
C ASP A 699 -5.66 39.93 15.19
N VAL A 700 -6.70 39.09 15.03
CA VAL A 700 -7.27 38.77 13.72
C VAL A 700 -7.78 40.00 13.00
N ASP A 701 -8.47 40.89 13.71
CA ASP A 701 -9.05 42.10 13.12
C ASP A 701 -7.95 43.04 12.61
N GLN A 702 -6.87 43.18 13.36
CA GLN A 702 -5.74 44.03 13.01
C GLN A 702 -5.00 43.62 11.75
N PHE A 703 -4.65 42.32 11.60
CA PHE A 703 -3.92 41.91 10.41
C PHE A 703 -4.81 41.74 9.18
N GLN A 704 -6.10 41.45 9.34
CA GLN A 704 -7.06 41.44 8.23
C GLN A 704 -7.42 42.87 7.76
N ALA A 705 -7.49 43.83 8.65
CA ALA A 705 -7.68 45.24 8.27
C ALA A 705 -6.51 45.78 7.44
N GLY A 706 -5.33 45.23 7.65
CA GLY A 706 -4.09 45.62 6.98
C GLY A 706 -3.16 46.41 7.89
N PHE A 707 -1.84 46.20 7.73
CA PHE A 707 -0.79 46.84 8.48
C PHE A 707 0.40 47.24 7.59
N SER A 708 1.17 48.23 8.06
CA SER A 708 2.30 48.77 7.30
C SER A 708 3.59 47.98 7.57
N LEU A 709 4.22 47.47 6.49
CA LEU A 709 5.58 46.96 6.59
C LEU A 709 6.65 48.02 6.77
N HIS A 710 6.31 49.30 6.53
CA HIS A 710 7.21 50.46 6.62
C HIS A 710 7.20 51.13 7.98
N GLU A 711 6.48 50.59 8.94
CA GLU A 711 6.47 51.10 10.31
C GLU A 711 7.89 51.07 10.90
N GLY A 712 8.48 52.23 11.21
CA GLY A 712 9.88 52.35 11.63
C GLY A 712 10.91 52.64 10.52
N GLY A 713 10.48 52.91 9.27
CA GLY A 713 11.33 53.33 8.16
C GLY A 713 11.05 52.60 6.83
N ARG A 714 11.38 53.22 5.72
CA ARG A 714 11.12 52.71 4.37
C ARG A 714 12.01 51.47 4.09
N LEU A 715 11.43 50.39 3.56
CA LEU A 715 12.16 49.21 3.09
C LEU A 715 12.62 49.43 1.65
N THR A 716 13.81 48.97 1.32
CA THR A 716 14.33 49.03 -0.04
C THR A 716 13.66 47.93 -0.92
N PRO A 717 13.56 48.15 -2.25
CA PRO A 717 13.11 47.09 -3.15
C PRO A 717 13.94 45.81 -2.97
N GLY A 718 13.27 44.65 -2.89
CA GLY A 718 13.94 43.38 -2.65
C GLY A 718 12.99 42.29 -2.16
N VAL A 719 13.58 41.15 -1.84
CA VAL A 719 12.85 40.00 -1.28
C VAL A 719 13.00 39.96 0.22
N TYR A 720 11.88 39.80 0.88
CA TYR A 720 11.76 39.69 2.34
C TYR A 720 10.95 38.44 2.68
N TYR A 721 11.03 38.01 3.93
CA TYR A 721 10.26 36.90 4.46
C TYR A 721 9.46 37.34 5.67
N LEU A 722 8.15 37.13 5.63
CA LEU A 722 7.26 37.36 6.74
C LEU A 722 7.08 36.05 7.50
N ARG A 723 7.67 35.95 8.69
CA ARG A 723 7.49 34.85 9.61
C ARG A 723 6.29 35.14 10.49
N ILE A 724 5.40 34.18 10.59
CA ILE A 724 4.17 34.25 11.37
C ILE A 724 4.25 33.17 12.44
N THR A 725 4.03 33.52 13.69
CA THR A 725 4.12 32.58 14.82
C THR A 725 2.82 32.64 15.63
N GLY A 726 2.25 31.47 15.95
CA GLY A 726 1.12 31.28 16.84
C GLY A 726 1.30 29.98 17.63
N ASP A 727 1.07 30.03 18.95
CA ASP A 727 1.18 28.86 19.88
C ASP A 727 2.46 28.05 19.76
N GLY A 728 3.59 28.70 19.49
CA GLY A 728 4.90 28.05 19.34
C GLY A 728 5.20 27.52 17.92
N GLU A 729 4.28 27.65 16.99
CA GLU A 729 4.44 27.23 15.59
C GLU A 729 4.78 28.41 14.69
N GLN A 730 5.50 28.13 13.59
CA GLN A 730 5.98 29.15 12.68
C GLN A 730 5.66 28.82 11.21
N LEU A 731 5.20 29.83 10.48
CA LEU A 731 5.00 29.83 9.05
C LEU A 731 5.76 30.99 8.40
N THR A 732 6.36 30.78 7.24
CA THR A 732 7.09 31.83 6.54
C THR A 732 6.53 32.08 5.14
N LYS A 733 6.24 33.33 4.79
CA LYS A 733 5.78 33.71 3.44
C LYS A 733 6.78 34.69 2.81
N LYS A 734 7.04 34.48 1.53
CA LYS A 734 7.86 35.41 0.73
C LYS A 734 7.07 36.69 0.43
N VAL A 735 7.68 37.82 0.65
CA VAL A 735 7.15 39.17 0.35
C VAL A 735 8.13 39.86 -0.59
N VAL A 736 7.66 40.40 -1.69
CA VAL A 736 8.49 41.10 -2.67
C VAL A 736 8.11 42.58 -2.67
N ILE A 737 9.10 43.45 -2.43
CA ILE A 737 8.92 44.88 -2.53
C ILE A 737 9.54 45.34 -3.84
N VAL A 738 8.77 46.04 -4.65
CA VAL A 738 9.17 46.66 -5.92
C VAL A 738 9.12 48.18 -5.83
N GLU A 739 9.76 48.87 -6.78
CA GLU A 739 9.79 50.31 -6.82
C GLU A 739 8.42 50.98 -6.88
#